data_244205f9ac13d4904a3e3ada214382d8
#
_entry.id   244205f9ac13d4904a3e3ada214382d8
#
_cell.length_a   1.000
_cell.length_b   1.000
_cell.length_c   1.000
_cell.angle_alpha   90.00
_cell.angle_beta   90.00
_cell.angle_gamma   90.00
#
_symmetry.space_group_name_H-M   'P 1'
#
loop_
_entity.id
_entity.type
_entity.pdbx_description
1 polymer ?
#
loop_
_entity_poly.entity_id
_entity_poly.type
_entity_poly.pdbx_seq_one_letter_code
_entity_poly.pdbx_strand_id
1 'polypeptide(L)'
;MTEIERHAHDVVVIGAGGAGLRAAIEARLQGKRVAVISKSLFGKAHTVMAEGGAAAAMGNANPNDNWQVHFRDTMRGGKFLNNWRMAELHAKEAPDRVWELEAWGALFDRTKDGKISQRNFGGHEYPRLAHVGDRTGLEMIRTLQQKVVAMQQDDHREHGDHEARIKVWAETTVTRLLKDGEGRICGVFAYVRESGTFVVFEAPAVVMATGGIGKAFKVTSNSWEYTGDGHALALLSGASLLNMEFVQFHPTGMVWPPSVKGLLVTESVRGDRGVLRNSDGKRFMFDYIPEVFREKYATTEEEGDRWYDDPDNNRRPPELLPRDEVARAINSEVKAGRGSPHGGVFLTVVDRMPGGAEEIRRRLPSMYHQFKELADVDITAEPMEVGPTCHYVMGGIEVDPDTGAALVPGLFAAGECSGGMHGSNRLGGNSLSDLLVFGRRAGLGAVEYLDGLATRPDVPDAEVAAASAEALAPFGRPDGENPYAVHAELQKTMNDLVGIIRTESELAEALETLDRLRARVAKVGVTPVAVGAGDGRGYHPGWHLALDLRNMLLVSEAVARAALERQESRGGHTRDDYPVMSADWRKVNLICRLSGDASAPVTGAHVDLRRQPMEPMRGDLIGLFETDELKKYLTAAELPGGDAAAGGGTGTGGDAAADEEGEQ
;
A
#
# COMPACT_ATOMS: atom_id res chain seq x y z
N MET A 1 -31.42 -15.26 -20.34
CA MET A 1 -30.17 -15.41 -19.56
C MET A 1 -29.15 -14.50 -20.21
N THR A 2 -28.47 -13.66 -19.48
CA THR A 2 -27.38 -12.83 -20.00
C THR A 2 -26.28 -13.78 -20.46
N GLU A 3 -25.83 -13.65 -21.72
CA GLU A 3 -24.71 -14.44 -22.22
C GLU A 3 -23.45 -14.07 -21.41
N ILE A 4 -22.73 -15.08 -20.90
CA ILE A 4 -21.52 -14.92 -20.12
C ILE A 4 -20.36 -15.48 -20.94
N GLU A 5 -19.43 -14.61 -21.31
CA GLU A 5 -18.23 -15.02 -22.02
C GLU A 5 -17.30 -15.82 -21.10
N ARG A 6 -16.58 -16.82 -21.65
CA ARG A 6 -15.61 -17.62 -20.90
C ARG A 6 -14.27 -17.64 -21.62
N HIS A 7 -13.21 -17.37 -20.87
CA HIS A 7 -11.82 -17.35 -21.38
C HIS A 7 -10.91 -18.14 -20.45
N ALA A 8 -10.17 -19.09 -21.00
CA ALA A 8 -9.26 -19.94 -20.24
C ALA A 8 -7.82 -19.45 -20.32
N HIS A 9 -7.20 -19.28 -19.16
CA HIS A 9 -5.81 -18.87 -18.98
C HIS A 9 -5.13 -19.78 -17.94
N ASP A 10 -3.80 -19.70 -17.83
CA ASP A 10 -3.06 -20.37 -16.78
C ASP A 10 -2.97 -19.49 -15.53
N VAL A 11 -2.74 -18.19 -15.75
CA VAL A 11 -2.68 -17.19 -14.68
C VAL A 11 -3.59 -16.02 -15.03
N VAL A 12 -4.37 -15.57 -14.06
CA VAL A 12 -5.07 -14.27 -14.11
C VAL A 12 -4.39 -13.30 -13.16
N VAL A 13 -4.01 -12.13 -13.64
CA VAL A 13 -3.45 -11.03 -12.83
C VAL A 13 -4.50 -9.92 -12.75
N ILE A 14 -4.93 -9.58 -11.53
CA ILE A 14 -5.92 -8.53 -11.30
C ILE A 14 -5.21 -7.25 -10.87
N GLY A 15 -5.17 -6.28 -11.76
CA GLY A 15 -4.47 -5.01 -11.62
C GLY A 15 -3.31 -4.87 -12.60
N ALA A 16 -3.29 -3.76 -13.35
CA ALA A 16 -2.24 -3.42 -14.33
C ALA A 16 -1.30 -2.32 -13.81
N GLY A 17 -1.09 -2.25 -12.49
CA GLY A 17 -0.06 -1.45 -11.84
C GLY A 17 1.32 -2.12 -11.91
N GLY A 18 2.32 -1.51 -11.28
CA GLY A 18 3.70 -2.02 -11.31
C GLY A 18 3.82 -3.47 -10.87
N ALA A 19 3.17 -3.88 -9.78
CA ALA A 19 3.20 -5.26 -9.27
C ALA A 19 2.53 -6.24 -10.25
N GLY A 20 1.33 -5.90 -10.73
CA GLY A 20 0.59 -6.78 -11.63
C GLY A 20 1.29 -6.97 -12.98
N LEU A 21 1.77 -5.89 -13.59
CA LEU A 21 2.52 -6.00 -14.84
C LEU A 21 3.82 -6.80 -14.65
N ARG A 22 4.52 -6.61 -13.52
CA ARG A 22 5.72 -7.37 -13.24
C ARG A 22 5.43 -8.87 -13.04
N ALA A 23 4.33 -9.22 -12.35
CA ALA A 23 3.89 -10.60 -12.19
C ALA A 23 3.48 -11.23 -13.52
N ALA A 24 2.73 -10.52 -14.33
CA ALA A 24 2.29 -10.98 -15.65
C ALA A 24 3.46 -11.23 -16.61
N ILE A 25 4.43 -10.31 -16.63
CA ILE A 25 5.67 -10.46 -17.43
C ILE A 25 6.42 -11.72 -16.98
N GLU A 26 6.58 -11.94 -15.68
CA GLU A 26 7.28 -13.12 -15.19
C GLU A 26 6.58 -14.42 -15.57
N ALA A 27 5.27 -14.53 -15.30
CA ALA A 27 4.50 -15.71 -15.66
C ALA A 27 4.54 -16.00 -17.18
N ARG A 28 4.47 -14.96 -18.01
CA ARG A 28 4.62 -15.08 -19.47
C ARG A 28 6.03 -15.54 -19.88
N LEU A 29 7.09 -15.04 -19.22
CA LEU A 29 8.48 -15.47 -19.46
C LEU A 29 8.67 -16.96 -19.16
N GLN A 30 7.93 -17.50 -18.18
CA GLN A 30 7.87 -18.92 -17.85
C GLN A 30 6.93 -19.74 -18.74
N GLY A 31 6.46 -19.13 -19.86
CA GLY A 31 5.69 -19.82 -20.89
C GLY A 31 4.19 -19.98 -20.61
N LYS A 32 3.66 -19.37 -19.53
CA LYS A 32 2.23 -19.46 -19.16
C LYS A 32 1.38 -18.52 -20.01
N ARG A 33 0.08 -18.87 -20.18
CA ARG A 33 -0.94 -18.00 -20.77
C ARG A 33 -1.52 -17.11 -19.67
N VAL A 34 -1.42 -15.79 -19.85
CA VAL A 34 -1.73 -14.80 -18.82
C VAL A 34 -2.84 -13.86 -19.29
N ALA A 35 -3.87 -13.67 -18.45
CA ALA A 35 -4.79 -12.55 -18.58
C ALA A 35 -4.42 -11.47 -17.56
N VAL A 36 -4.26 -10.22 -18.01
CA VAL A 36 -4.13 -9.04 -17.17
C VAL A 36 -5.45 -8.28 -17.18
N ILE A 37 -6.11 -8.19 -16.04
CA ILE A 37 -7.40 -7.52 -15.89
C ILE A 37 -7.20 -6.17 -15.21
N SER A 38 -7.61 -5.09 -15.85
CA SER A 38 -7.50 -3.73 -15.32
C SER A 38 -8.86 -3.05 -15.21
N LYS A 39 -9.16 -2.50 -14.02
CA LYS A 39 -10.37 -1.71 -13.77
C LYS A 39 -10.39 -0.39 -14.58
N SER A 40 -9.19 0.11 -14.93
CA SER A 40 -8.98 1.29 -15.78
C SER A 40 -8.31 0.93 -17.10
N LEU A 41 -7.98 1.94 -17.90
CA LEU A 41 -7.23 1.77 -19.13
C LEU A 41 -5.80 1.26 -18.86
N PHE A 42 -5.27 0.47 -19.78
CA PHE A 42 -3.90 0.00 -19.74
C PHE A 42 -2.91 1.18 -19.72
N GLY A 43 -2.00 1.19 -18.74
CA GLY A 43 -1.07 2.30 -18.52
C GLY A 43 -1.61 3.45 -17.64
N LYS A 44 -2.82 3.35 -17.08
CA LYS A 44 -3.46 4.36 -16.20
C LYS A 44 -3.47 4.00 -14.72
N ALA A 45 -2.70 3.02 -14.31
CA ALA A 45 -2.62 2.60 -12.91
C ALA A 45 -2.06 3.72 -11.99
N HIS A 46 -2.44 3.69 -10.71
CA HIS A 46 -2.00 4.69 -9.72
C HIS A 46 -0.48 4.79 -9.58
N THR A 47 0.28 3.73 -9.88
CA THR A 47 1.76 3.76 -9.91
C THR A 47 2.30 4.93 -10.75
N VAL A 48 1.58 5.37 -11.80
CA VAL A 48 1.94 6.54 -12.64
C VAL A 48 2.11 7.82 -11.80
N MET A 49 1.37 7.94 -10.70
CA MET A 49 1.39 9.12 -9.82
C MET A 49 2.57 9.12 -8.83
N ALA A 50 3.43 8.11 -8.85
CA ALA A 50 4.57 8.04 -7.95
C ALA A 50 5.76 8.85 -8.51
N GLU A 51 6.18 9.85 -7.77
CA GLU A 51 7.13 10.87 -8.23
C GLU A 51 8.55 10.68 -7.65
N GLY A 52 8.63 10.07 -6.46
CA GLY A 52 9.84 10.10 -5.62
C GLY A 52 11.05 9.33 -6.17
N GLY A 53 10.85 8.13 -6.66
CA GLY A 53 11.90 7.20 -7.08
C GLY A 53 11.74 5.81 -6.45
N ALA A 54 12.43 4.82 -7.02
CA ALA A 54 12.49 3.45 -6.53
C ALA A 54 13.71 3.25 -5.63
N ALA A 55 13.48 2.83 -4.38
CA ALA A 55 14.56 2.61 -3.42
C ALA A 55 15.33 1.31 -3.76
N ALA A 56 16.62 1.44 -4.05
CA ALA A 56 17.51 0.33 -4.36
C ALA A 56 18.93 0.67 -3.91
N ALA A 57 19.55 -0.17 -3.11
CA ALA A 57 20.89 0.06 -2.57
C ALA A 57 21.96 -0.30 -3.61
N MET A 58 22.15 0.58 -4.61
CA MET A 58 23.06 0.37 -5.74
C MET A 58 24.49 0.88 -5.46
N GLY A 59 24.69 1.66 -4.39
CA GLY A 59 26.00 2.25 -4.06
C GLY A 59 26.48 3.33 -5.04
N ASN A 60 25.61 3.85 -5.90
CA ASN A 60 26.00 4.81 -6.94
C ASN A 60 26.27 6.21 -6.38
N ALA A 61 25.41 6.69 -5.46
CA ALA A 61 25.55 7.99 -4.82
C ALA A 61 26.46 7.94 -3.59
N ASN A 62 26.44 6.85 -2.84
CA ASN A 62 27.31 6.60 -1.70
C ASN A 62 27.77 5.14 -1.71
N PRO A 63 29.09 4.86 -1.79
CA PRO A 63 29.62 3.50 -1.88
C PRO A 63 29.41 2.65 -0.61
N ASN A 64 29.05 3.27 0.51
CA ASN A 64 28.71 2.56 1.75
C ASN A 64 27.30 2.02 1.74
N ASP A 65 26.43 2.45 0.80
CA ASP A 65 25.07 1.94 0.68
C ASP A 65 25.06 0.52 0.11
N ASN A 66 24.38 -0.37 0.81
CA ASN A 66 24.25 -1.78 0.46
C ASN A 66 22.92 -2.34 0.99
N TRP A 67 22.63 -3.61 0.69
CA TRP A 67 21.37 -4.24 1.10
C TRP A 67 21.21 -4.31 2.63
N GLN A 68 22.28 -4.45 3.43
CA GLN A 68 22.18 -4.50 4.89
C GLN A 68 21.73 -3.14 5.44
N VAL A 69 22.25 -2.04 4.91
CA VAL A 69 21.80 -0.68 5.29
C VAL A 69 20.36 -0.45 4.87
N HIS A 70 19.98 -0.88 3.66
CA HIS A 70 18.59 -0.77 3.19
C HIS A 70 17.64 -1.59 4.05
N PHE A 71 18.02 -2.81 4.42
CA PHE A 71 17.27 -3.67 5.34
C PHE A 71 17.08 -2.99 6.71
N ARG A 72 18.17 -2.48 7.31
CA ARG A 72 18.09 -1.76 8.60
C ARG A 72 17.13 -0.59 8.55
N ASP A 73 17.24 0.26 7.51
CA ASP A 73 16.35 1.41 7.35
C ASP A 73 14.90 0.99 7.22
N THR A 74 14.63 -0.07 6.44
CA THR A 74 13.28 -0.62 6.26
C THR A 74 12.69 -1.13 7.57
N MET A 75 13.46 -1.88 8.37
CA MET A 75 13.03 -2.38 9.68
C MET A 75 12.79 -1.24 10.67
N ARG A 76 13.69 -0.24 10.72
CA ARG A 76 13.52 0.99 11.54
C ARG A 76 12.28 1.77 11.12
N GLY A 77 12.10 1.97 9.82
CA GLY A 77 10.94 2.66 9.26
C GLY A 77 9.64 2.00 9.66
N GLY A 78 9.54 0.69 9.54
CA GLY A 78 8.39 -0.12 9.94
C GLY A 78 8.27 -0.38 11.44
N LYS A 79 9.13 0.24 12.26
CA LYS A 79 9.16 0.11 13.73
C LYS A 79 9.22 -1.35 14.19
N PHE A 80 9.98 -2.18 13.47
CA PHE A 80 10.18 -3.63 13.71
C PHE A 80 8.90 -4.47 13.69
N LEU A 81 7.84 -4.00 13.04
CA LEU A 81 6.64 -4.80 12.72
C LEU A 81 6.66 -5.38 11.31
N ASN A 82 7.75 -5.18 10.57
CA ASN A 82 7.94 -5.79 9.25
C ASN A 82 8.04 -7.31 9.36
N ASN A 83 7.54 -8.01 8.36
CA ASN A 83 8.03 -9.35 8.08
C ASN A 83 9.50 -9.23 7.65
N TRP A 84 10.42 -9.64 8.52
CA TRP A 84 11.86 -9.48 8.30
C TRP A 84 12.35 -10.19 7.04
N ARG A 85 11.71 -11.32 6.67
CA ARG A 85 12.05 -12.06 5.45
C ARG A 85 11.71 -11.25 4.21
N MET A 86 10.52 -10.61 4.17
CA MET A 86 10.16 -9.72 3.07
C MET A 86 11.12 -8.54 2.98
N ALA A 87 11.45 -7.90 4.12
CA ALA A 87 12.39 -6.79 4.14
C ALA A 87 13.81 -7.19 3.63
N GLU A 88 14.28 -8.40 3.99
CA GLU A 88 15.55 -8.95 3.50
C GLU A 88 15.52 -9.16 1.99
N LEU A 89 14.50 -9.84 1.49
CA LEU A 89 14.32 -10.12 0.06
C LEU A 89 14.23 -8.83 -0.76
N HIS A 90 13.42 -7.88 -0.29
CA HIS A 90 13.29 -6.58 -0.92
C HIS A 90 14.64 -5.85 -1.02
N ALA A 91 15.36 -5.73 0.09
CA ALA A 91 16.64 -5.02 0.11
C ALA A 91 17.69 -5.65 -0.80
N LYS A 92 17.70 -6.98 -0.89
CA LYS A 92 18.64 -7.74 -1.74
C LYS A 92 18.32 -7.67 -3.23
N GLU A 93 17.02 -7.74 -3.59
CA GLU A 93 16.61 -7.86 -4.99
C GLU A 93 16.29 -6.53 -5.67
N ALA A 94 16.01 -5.46 -4.92
CA ALA A 94 15.64 -4.17 -5.48
C ALA A 94 16.66 -3.62 -6.50
N PRO A 95 17.99 -3.71 -6.28
CA PRO A 95 18.98 -3.28 -7.28
C PRO A 95 18.82 -3.98 -8.64
N ASP A 96 18.67 -5.30 -8.62
CA ASP A 96 18.49 -6.08 -9.85
C ASP A 96 17.20 -5.70 -10.60
N ARG A 97 16.15 -5.35 -9.87
CA ARG A 97 14.87 -4.93 -10.48
C ARG A 97 14.99 -3.57 -11.16
N VAL A 98 15.79 -2.65 -10.61
CA VAL A 98 16.08 -1.36 -11.26
C VAL A 98 16.89 -1.58 -12.53
N TRP A 99 17.93 -2.43 -12.51
CA TRP A 99 18.72 -2.80 -13.70
C TRP A 99 17.87 -3.50 -14.75
N GLU A 100 16.93 -4.35 -14.35
CA GLU A 100 15.99 -5.02 -15.25
C GLU A 100 15.10 -4.00 -16.00
N LEU A 101 14.56 -2.99 -15.28
CA LEU A 101 13.81 -1.91 -15.92
C LEU A 101 14.66 -1.13 -16.93
N GLU A 102 15.92 -0.84 -16.57
CA GLU A 102 16.84 -0.19 -17.49
C GLU A 102 17.08 -1.03 -18.74
N ALA A 103 17.31 -2.33 -18.57
CA ALA A 103 17.47 -3.27 -19.69
C ALA A 103 16.22 -3.33 -20.59
N TRP A 104 15.05 -3.03 -20.05
CA TRP A 104 13.80 -2.93 -20.82
C TRP A 104 13.52 -1.52 -21.38
N GLY A 105 14.43 -0.58 -21.15
CA GLY A 105 14.39 0.77 -21.74
C GLY A 105 13.88 1.88 -20.84
N ALA A 106 13.95 1.72 -19.51
CA ALA A 106 13.71 2.83 -18.59
C ALA A 106 14.85 3.86 -18.64
N LEU A 107 14.50 5.14 -18.70
CA LEU A 107 15.43 6.24 -18.88
C LEU A 107 15.72 6.94 -17.54
N PHE A 108 16.37 6.23 -16.62
CA PHE A 108 16.77 6.82 -15.33
C PHE A 108 17.72 7.99 -15.48
N ASP A 109 17.59 8.99 -14.61
CA ASP A 109 18.53 10.10 -14.51
C ASP A 109 19.95 9.61 -14.21
N ARG A 110 20.95 10.31 -14.74
CA ARG A 110 22.36 9.92 -14.67
C ARG A 110 23.22 10.91 -13.89
N THR A 111 24.20 10.37 -13.22
CA THR A 111 25.34 11.13 -12.70
C THR A 111 26.27 11.53 -13.84
N LYS A 112 27.21 12.43 -13.58
CA LYS A 112 28.20 12.87 -14.58
C LYS A 112 29.11 11.75 -15.08
N ASP A 113 29.34 10.73 -14.26
CA ASP A 113 30.10 9.51 -14.59
C ASP A 113 29.24 8.38 -15.17
N GLY A 114 28.00 8.67 -15.53
CA GLY A 114 27.10 7.77 -16.26
C GLY A 114 26.36 6.72 -15.44
N LYS A 115 26.48 6.73 -14.11
CA LYS A 115 25.72 5.85 -13.22
C LYS A 115 24.27 6.31 -13.08
N ILE A 116 23.35 5.42 -12.71
CA ILE A 116 21.98 5.80 -12.32
C ILE A 116 22.06 6.74 -11.12
N SER A 117 21.45 7.92 -11.25
CA SER A 117 21.38 8.90 -10.18
C SER A 117 20.46 8.41 -9.06
N GLN A 118 20.85 8.65 -7.82
CA GLN A 118 20.08 8.28 -6.63
C GLN A 118 19.92 9.51 -5.74
N ARG A 119 18.69 9.74 -5.23
CA ARG A 119 18.39 10.90 -4.36
C ARG A 119 18.02 10.50 -2.94
N ASN A 120 18.12 11.47 -2.03
CA ASN A 120 17.72 11.35 -0.64
C ASN A 120 16.20 11.33 -0.46
N PHE A 121 15.75 10.53 0.50
CA PHE A 121 14.37 10.56 1.02
C PHE A 121 14.36 10.33 2.52
N GLY A 122 13.27 10.72 3.18
CA GLY A 122 13.12 10.58 4.62
C GLY A 122 13.21 9.12 5.08
N GLY A 123 13.92 8.89 6.19
CA GLY A 123 14.09 7.58 6.79
C GLY A 123 15.21 6.71 6.22
N HIS A 124 15.76 7.04 5.06
CA HIS A 124 16.91 6.35 4.48
C HIS A 124 18.23 6.97 4.96
N GLU A 125 19.19 6.13 5.32
CA GLU A 125 20.50 6.57 5.77
C GLU A 125 21.32 7.19 4.61
N TYR A 126 21.29 6.56 3.44
CA TYR A 126 21.98 7.01 2.24
C TYR A 126 21.00 7.32 1.10
N PRO A 127 21.42 8.17 0.13
CA PRO A 127 20.66 8.38 -1.11
C PRO A 127 20.58 7.07 -1.89
N ARG A 128 19.36 6.52 -2.09
CA ARG A 128 19.19 5.27 -2.83
C ARG A 128 18.02 5.25 -3.80
N LEU A 129 17.28 6.34 -3.95
CA LEU A 129 16.12 6.35 -4.83
C LEU A 129 16.53 6.61 -6.27
N ALA A 130 16.54 5.55 -7.10
CA ALA A 130 16.68 5.67 -8.56
C ALA A 130 15.43 6.37 -9.11
N HIS A 131 15.61 7.40 -9.96
CA HIS A 131 14.52 8.29 -10.34
C HIS A 131 14.63 8.80 -11.79
N VAL A 132 13.51 9.32 -12.28
CA VAL A 132 13.37 10.06 -13.54
C VAL A 132 12.68 11.38 -13.21
N GLY A 133 13.46 12.43 -12.90
CA GLY A 133 12.91 13.68 -12.39
C GLY A 133 11.92 13.42 -11.23
N ASP A 134 10.75 14.04 -11.30
CA ASP A 134 9.60 13.80 -10.43
C ASP A 134 8.49 12.96 -11.11
N ARG A 135 8.86 12.02 -12.02
CA ARG A 135 7.95 11.21 -12.84
C ARG A 135 8.36 9.74 -12.90
N THR A 136 8.96 9.22 -11.84
CA THR A 136 9.52 7.85 -11.83
C THR A 136 8.46 6.78 -12.05
N GLY A 137 7.29 6.91 -11.44
CA GLY A 137 6.19 5.95 -11.61
C GLY A 137 5.63 5.90 -13.03
N LEU A 138 5.54 7.06 -13.70
CA LEU A 138 5.15 7.14 -15.11
C LEU A 138 6.15 6.38 -15.99
N GLU A 139 7.45 6.57 -15.78
CA GLU A 139 8.49 5.87 -16.52
C GLU A 139 8.47 4.36 -16.26
N MET A 140 8.24 3.94 -15.01
CA MET A 140 8.10 2.53 -14.69
C MET A 140 6.93 1.87 -15.44
N ILE A 141 5.75 2.51 -15.40
CA ILE A 141 4.57 1.97 -16.10
C ILE A 141 4.78 1.98 -17.61
N ARG A 142 5.35 3.04 -18.18
CA ARG A 142 5.71 3.09 -19.60
C ARG A 142 6.59 1.91 -20.00
N THR A 143 7.61 1.63 -19.21
CA THR A 143 8.58 0.55 -19.47
C THR A 143 7.94 -0.82 -19.36
N LEU A 144 7.16 -1.08 -18.29
CA LEU A 144 6.47 -2.35 -18.09
C LEU A 144 5.40 -2.58 -19.17
N GLN A 145 4.65 -1.55 -19.52
CA GLN A 145 3.67 -1.59 -20.62
C GLN A 145 4.34 -1.91 -21.96
N GLN A 146 5.44 -1.22 -22.27
CA GLN A 146 6.22 -1.47 -23.47
C GLN A 146 6.74 -2.91 -23.52
N LYS A 147 7.18 -3.46 -22.38
CA LYS A 147 7.62 -4.86 -22.30
C LYS A 147 6.48 -5.84 -22.60
N VAL A 148 5.26 -5.60 -22.07
CA VAL A 148 4.08 -6.42 -22.40
C VAL A 148 3.76 -6.34 -23.88
N VAL A 149 3.75 -5.14 -24.47
CA VAL A 149 3.49 -4.96 -25.93
C VAL A 149 4.56 -5.67 -26.77
N ALA A 150 5.84 -5.61 -26.36
CA ALA A 150 6.90 -6.35 -27.06
C ALA A 150 6.66 -7.87 -27.00
N MET A 151 6.21 -8.40 -25.86
CA MET A 151 5.83 -9.82 -25.75
C MET A 151 4.63 -10.19 -26.62
N GLN A 152 3.65 -9.31 -26.75
CA GLN A 152 2.50 -9.51 -27.68
C GLN A 152 2.97 -9.52 -29.15
N GLN A 153 3.96 -8.71 -29.49
CA GLN A 153 4.58 -8.75 -30.82
C GLN A 153 5.35 -10.07 -31.06
N ASP A 154 6.01 -10.60 -30.04
CA ASP A 154 6.63 -11.91 -30.10
C ASP A 154 5.57 -13.02 -30.29
N ASP A 155 4.46 -12.96 -29.53
CA ASP A 155 3.33 -13.88 -29.65
C ASP A 155 2.76 -13.87 -31.09
N HIS A 156 2.61 -12.68 -31.69
CA HIS A 156 2.16 -12.57 -33.09
C HIS A 156 3.13 -13.23 -34.07
N ARG A 157 4.44 -13.02 -33.87
CA ARG A 157 5.45 -13.65 -34.77
C ARG A 157 5.47 -15.17 -34.65
N GLU A 158 5.26 -15.70 -33.42
CA GLU A 158 5.32 -17.13 -33.15
C GLU A 158 4.00 -17.85 -33.47
N HIS A 159 2.86 -17.21 -33.22
CA HIS A 159 1.53 -17.82 -33.21
C HIS A 159 0.53 -17.18 -34.20
N GLY A 160 0.88 -16.05 -34.83
CA GLY A 160 -0.05 -15.29 -35.69
C GLY A 160 -1.11 -14.51 -34.91
N ASP A 161 -1.05 -14.49 -33.58
CA ASP A 161 -1.99 -13.81 -32.69
C ASP A 161 -1.22 -13.05 -31.58
N HIS A 162 -1.48 -11.75 -31.48
CA HIS A 162 -0.85 -10.89 -30.46
C HIS A 162 -1.26 -11.25 -29.02
N GLU A 163 -2.39 -11.91 -28.83
CA GLU A 163 -2.96 -12.24 -27.53
C GLU A 163 -2.82 -13.73 -27.18
N ALA A 164 -2.02 -14.47 -27.96
CA ALA A 164 -1.89 -15.93 -27.80
C ALA A 164 -1.47 -16.35 -26.38
N ARG A 165 -0.59 -15.59 -25.73
CA ARG A 165 -0.06 -15.93 -24.40
C ARG A 165 -0.21 -14.83 -23.35
N ILE A 166 -0.29 -13.55 -23.74
CA ILE A 166 -0.56 -12.46 -22.80
C ILE A 166 -1.61 -11.52 -23.37
N LYS A 167 -2.77 -11.48 -22.70
CA LYS A 167 -3.91 -10.63 -23.08
C LYS A 167 -4.23 -9.63 -21.98
N VAL A 168 -4.45 -8.36 -22.36
CA VAL A 168 -4.85 -7.30 -21.44
C VAL A 168 -6.33 -6.98 -21.64
N TRP A 169 -7.08 -7.07 -20.55
CA TRP A 169 -8.49 -6.73 -20.45
C TRP A 169 -8.63 -5.40 -19.69
N ALA A 170 -8.66 -4.31 -20.44
CA ALA A 170 -8.85 -2.97 -19.86
C ALA A 170 -10.33 -2.73 -19.52
N GLU A 171 -10.60 -1.77 -18.62
CA GLU A 171 -11.93 -1.38 -18.17
C GLU A 171 -12.81 -2.59 -17.76
N THR A 172 -12.18 -3.56 -17.15
CA THR A 172 -12.81 -4.81 -16.69
C THR A 172 -12.67 -4.92 -15.17
N THR A 173 -13.79 -5.06 -14.47
CA THR A 173 -13.84 -5.13 -13.01
C THR A 173 -14.16 -6.54 -12.56
N VAL A 174 -13.27 -7.13 -11.77
CA VAL A 174 -13.49 -8.40 -11.08
C VAL A 174 -14.35 -8.16 -9.84
N THR A 175 -15.44 -8.93 -9.71
CA THR A 175 -16.38 -8.82 -8.58
C THR A 175 -16.39 -10.05 -7.68
N ARG A 176 -15.84 -11.19 -8.13
CA ARG A 176 -15.77 -12.41 -7.34
C ARG A 176 -14.59 -13.29 -7.77
N LEU A 177 -13.91 -13.89 -6.78
CA LEU A 177 -13.02 -15.03 -6.99
C LEU A 177 -13.85 -16.30 -6.98
N LEU A 178 -13.65 -17.18 -7.96
CA LEU A 178 -14.37 -18.45 -8.10
C LEU A 178 -13.54 -19.59 -7.51
N LYS A 179 -14.19 -20.48 -6.79
CA LYS A 179 -13.55 -21.65 -6.16
C LYS A 179 -14.21 -22.93 -6.60
N ASP A 180 -13.43 -23.98 -6.71
CA ASP A 180 -13.91 -25.33 -6.94
C ASP A 180 -14.47 -25.98 -5.65
N GLY A 181 -14.94 -27.21 -5.75
CA GLY A 181 -15.46 -27.97 -4.63
C GLY A 181 -14.45 -28.31 -3.52
N GLU A 182 -13.14 -28.14 -3.78
CA GLU A 182 -12.05 -28.32 -2.82
C GLU A 182 -11.59 -26.99 -2.20
N GLY A 183 -12.22 -25.89 -2.58
CA GLY A 183 -11.88 -24.54 -2.08
C GLY A 183 -10.68 -23.89 -2.75
N ARG A 184 -10.14 -24.48 -3.82
CA ARG A 184 -9.04 -23.91 -4.63
C ARG A 184 -9.58 -22.86 -5.59
N ILE A 185 -8.79 -21.86 -5.90
CA ILE A 185 -9.10 -20.90 -6.98
C ILE A 185 -9.23 -21.66 -8.30
N CYS A 186 -10.29 -21.39 -9.03
CA CYS A 186 -10.55 -21.93 -10.37
C CYS A 186 -10.80 -20.83 -11.41
N GLY A 187 -10.89 -19.57 -11.00
CA GLY A 187 -11.08 -18.44 -11.89
C GLY A 187 -11.62 -17.20 -11.19
N VAL A 188 -12.08 -16.26 -12.00
CA VAL A 188 -12.70 -15.01 -11.53
C VAL A 188 -13.93 -14.66 -12.37
N PHE A 189 -14.91 -14.01 -11.74
CA PHE A 189 -16.07 -13.42 -12.39
C PHE A 189 -15.88 -11.91 -12.49
N ALA A 190 -16.10 -11.37 -13.69
CA ALA A 190 -15.88 -9.96 -14.00
C ALA A 190 -16.97 -9.40 -14.90
N TYR A 191 -16.99 -8.08 -15.06
CA TYR A 191 -17.74 -7.40 -16.09
C TYR A 191 -16.90 -6.37 -16.82
N VAL A 192 -17.14 -6.24 -18.13
CA VAL A 192 -16.56 -5.18 -18.97
C VAL A 192 -17.35 -3.89 -18.72
N ARG A 193 -16.68 -2.83 -18.30
CA ARG A 193 -17.35 -1.57 -17.90
C ARG A 193 -18.02 -0.86 -19.06
N GLU A 194 -17.43 -0.96 -20.25
CA GLU A 194 -17.96 -0.36 -21.47
C GLU A 194 -19.31 -0.93 -21.86
N SER A 195 -19.44 -2.26 -21.91
CA SER A 195 -20.64 -2.95 -22.39
C SER A 195 -21.58 -3.43 -21.29
N GLY A 196 -21.08 -3.62 -20.06
CA GLY A 196 -21.78 -4.33 -18.99
C GLY A 196 -21.83 -5.85 -19.19
N THR A 197 -21.09 -6.39 -20.17
CA THR A 197 -21.00 -7.83 -20.45
C THR A 197 -20.28 -8.55 -19.32
N PHE A 198 -20.81 -9.70 -18.92
CA PHE A 198 -20.17 -10.56 -17.92
C PHE A 198 -19.16 -11.49 -18.57
N VAL A 199 -18.04 -11.68 -17.88
CA VAL A 199 -16.93 -12.53 -18.32
C VAL A 199 -16.47 -13.41 -17.17
N VAL A 200 -16.24 -14.69 -17.45
CA VAL A 200 -15.55 -15.63 -16.58
C VAL A 200 -14.16 -15.88 -17.13
N PHE A 201 -13.15 -15.63 -16.32
CA PHE A 201 -11.77 -16.03 -16.60
C PHE A 201 -11.47 -17.30 -15.82
N GLU A 202 -11.34 -18.41 -16.52
CA GLU A 202 -11.02 -19.71 -15.94
C GLU A 202 -9.51 -19.83 -15.79
N ALA A 203 -9.03 -19.84 -14.54
CA ALA A 203 -7.60 -19.94 -14.25
C ALA A 203 -7.36 -20.56 -12.87
N PRO A 204 -6.47 -21.55 -12.76
CA PRO A 204 -6.13 -22.16 -11.47
C PRO A 204 -5.24 -21.28 -10.57
N ALA A 205 -4.64 -20.22 -11.11
CA ALA A 205 -3.84 -19.27 -10.34
C ALA A 205 -4.28 -17.83 -10.61
N VAL A 206 -4.47 -17.07 -9.52
CA VAL A 206 -4.87 -15.66 -9.55
C VAL A 206 -3.89 -14.83 -8.72
N VAL A 207 -3.31 -13.78 -9.31
CA VAL A 207 -2.44 -12.83 -8.63
C VAL A 207 -3.20 -11.53 -8.39
N MET A 208 -3.41 -11.17 -7.11
CA MET A 208 -4.01 -9.91 -6.71
C MET A 208 -2.96 -8.81 -6.69
N ALA A 209 -3.14 -7.77 -7.50
CA ALA A 209 -2.27 -6.59 -7.59
C ALA A 209 -3.09 -5.29 -7.73
N THR A 210 -4.18 -5.20 -6.97
CA THR A 210 -5.25 -4.20 -7.13
C THR A 210 -4.96 -2.86 -6.47
N GLY A 211 -3.81 -2.70 -5.81
CA GLY A 211 -3.48 -1.50 -5.05
C GLY A 211 -4.24 -1.41 -3.72
N GLY A 212 -4.43 -0.20 -3.20
CA GLY A 212 -4.89 0.05 -1.84
C GLY A 212 -6.37 0.37 -1.68
N ILE A 213 -6.67 1.15 -0.62
CA ILE A 213 -8.02 1.34 -0.07
C ILE A 213 -8.46 2.81 0.02
N GLY A 214 -7.66 3.76 -0.49
CA GLY A 214 -7.79 5.18 -0.15
C GLY A 214 -9.13 5.82 -0.52
N LYS A 215 -9.93 5.24 -1.42
CA LYS A 215 -11.28 5.76 -1.75
C LYS A 215 -12.32 5.54 -0.66
N ALA A 216 -12.01 4.76 0.36
CA ALA A 216 -12.78 4.73 1.60
C ALA A 216 -12.63 6.02 2.44
N PHE A 217 -11.60 6.85 2.18
CA PHE A 217 -11.35 8.13 2.85
C PHE A 217 -11.74 9.32 1.96
N LYS A 218 -12.22 10.41 2.59
CA LYS A 218 -12.65 11.61 1.86
C LYS A 218 -11.47 12.37 1.26
N VAL A 219 -10.35 12.48 2.01
CA VAL A 219 -9.14 13.17 1.58
C VAL A 219 -8.07 12.13 1.28
N THR A 220 -7.80 11.90 0.01
CA THR A 220 -6.87 10.86 -0.44
C THR A 220 -6.12 11.29 -1.69
N SER A 221 -4.85 10.91 -1.77
CA SER A 221 -4.02 11.02 -2.97
C SER A 221 -4.27 9.90 -3.98
N ASN A 222 -5.05 8.88 -3.60
CA ASN A 222 -5.26 7.70 -4.42
C ASN A 222 -6.22 7.94 -5.57
N SER A 223 -5.96 7.30 -6.71
CA SER A 223 -6.84 7.29 -7.87
C SER A 223 -8.16 6.56 -7.57
N TRP A 224 -9.13 6.69 -8.48
CA TRP A 224 -10.49 6.19 -8.28
C TRP A 224 -10.60 4.66 -8.18
N GLU A 225 -9.60 3.92 -8.66
CA GLU A 225 -9.57 2.45 -8.61
C GLU A 225 -9.29 1.88 -7.22
N TYR A 226 -8.83 2.70 -6.27
CA TYR A 226 -8.37 2.26 -4.93
C TYR A 226 -9.54 2.04 -3.97
N THR A 227 -10.42 1.12 -4.32
CA THR A 227 -11.66 0.78 -3.60
C THR A 227 -11.54 -0.46 -2.71
N GLY A 228 -10.32 -0.98 -2.50
CA GLY A 228 -10.08 -2.13 -1.63
C GLY A 228 -10.52 -3.47 -2.22
N ASP A 229 -10.67 -3.57 -3.53
CA ASP A 229 -11.21 -4.76 -4.18
C ASP A 229 -10.41 -6.02 -3.85
N GLY A 230 -9.08 -5.97 -3.95
CA GLY A 230 -8.25 -7.13 -3.67
C GLY A 230 -8.35 -7.62 -2.23
N HIS A 231 -8.34 -6.68 -1.29
CA HIS A 231 -8.50 -7.00 0.13
C HIS A 231 -9.86 -7.65 0.42
N ALA A 232 -10.94 -7.05 -0.10
CA ALA A 232 -12.28 -7.57 0.12
C ALA A 232 -12.51 -8.92 -0.56
N LEU A 233 -12.06 -9.08 -1.81
CA LEU A 233 -12.20 -10.34 -2.55
C LEU A 233 -11.39 -11.48 -1.91
N ALA A 234 -10.20 -11.17 -1.36
CA ALA A 234 -9.41 -12.13 -0.60
C ALA A 234 -10.15 -12.59 0.67
N LEU A 235 -10.69 -11.65 1.48
CA LEU A 235 -11.53 -11.98 2.64
C LEU A 235 -12.73 -12.85 2.26
N LEU A 236 -13.46 -12.47 1.21
CA LEU A 236 -14.64 -13.20 0.72
C LEU A 236 -14.30 -14.61 0.22
N SER A 237 -13.07 -14.82 -0.26
CA SER A 237 -12.58 -16.14 -0.67
C SER A 237 -12.13 -17.02 0.50
N GLY A 238 -11.95 -16.45 1.70
CA GLY A 238 -11.48 -17.14 2.90
C GLY A 238 -10.00 -16.91 3.22
N ALA A 239 -9.32 -16.01 2.51
CA ALA A 239 -7.98 -15.55 2.88
C ALA A 239 -8.04 -14.58 4.06
N SER A 240 -6.87 -14.26 4.63
CA SER A 240 -6.71 -13.34 5.75
C SER A 240 -6.04 -12.04 5.31
N LEU A 241 -6.34 -10.94 6.05
CA LEU A 241 -5.61 -9.68 5.94
C LEU A 241 -4.78 -9.47 7.20
N LEU A 242 -3.62 -8.87 7.01
CA LEU A 242 -2.60 -8.61 8.03
C LEU A 242 -2.53 -7.11 8.35
N ASN A 243 -2.58 -6.74 9.65
CA ASN A 243 -2.23 -5.41 10.17
C ASN A 243 -2.93 -4.24 9.44
N MET A 244 -4.23 -4.32 9.23
CA MET A 244 -5.02 -3.33 8.47
C MET A 244 -5.12 -1.96 9.14
N GLU A 245 -4.82 -1.83 10.42
CA GLU A 245 -4.79 -0.56 11.17
C GLU A 245 -3.73 0.43 10.69
N PHE A 246 -2.70 -0.04 9.98
CA PHE A 246 -1.61 0.80 9.51
C PHE A 246 -1.92 1.43 8.15
N VAL A 247 -2.51 2.61 8.21
CA VAL A 247 -2.80 3.47 7.06
C VAL A 247 -1.88 4.67 7.11
N GLN A 248 -1.04 4.84 6.08
CA GLN A 248 -0.12 5.95 5.98
C GLN A 248 -0.82 7.16 5.39
N PHE A 249 -0.74 8.28 6.08
CA PHE A 249 -1.10 9.58 5.55
C PHE A 249 0.17 10.28 5.04
N HIS A 250 0.16 10.67 3.76
CA HIS A 250 1.23 11.51 3.24
C HIS A 250 1.10 12.91 3.84
N PRO A 251 2.20 13.50 4.35
CA PRO A 251 2.11 14.80 5.05
C PRO A 251 1.58 15.92 4.18
N THR A 252 1.94 15.88 2.90
CA THR A 252 1.71 16.98 1.96
C THR A 252 0.85 16.52 0.78
N GLY A 253 -0.42 16.87 0.83
CA GLY A 253 -1.37 16.86 -0.28
C GLY A 253 -1.92 18.27 -0.49
N MET A 254 -2.38 18.60 -1.68
CA MET A 254 -3.07 19.88 -1.94
C MET A 254 -4.32 19.99 -1.05
N VAL A 255 -4.55 21.13 -0.45
CA VAL A 255 -5.77 21.38 0.35
C VAL A 255 -6.77 22.29 -0.35
N TRP A 256 -6.33 22.99 -1.39
CA TRP A 256 -7.12 23.90 -2.21
C TRP A 256 -6.71 23.82 -3.70
N PRO A 257 -7.66 24.01 -4.64
CA PRO A 257 -9.12 24.10 -4.48
C PRO A 257 -9.76 22.76 -4.08
N PRO A 258 -11.05 22.74 -3.66
CA PRO A 258 -11.73 21.53 -3.18
C PRO A 258 -11.72 20.35 -4.17
N SER A 259 -11.74 20.63 -5.48
CA SER A 259 -11.74 19.63 -6.55
C SER A 259 -10.46 18.80 -6.61
N VAL A 260 -9.35 19.31 -6.11
CA VAL A 260 -8.03 18.64 -6.11
C VAL A 260 -7.53 18.35 -4.69
N LYS A 261 -8.39 18.51 -3.69
CA LYS A 261 -8.04 18.25 -2.30
C LYS A 261 -7.60 16.81 -2.12
N GLY A 262 -6.40 16.63 -1.55
CA GLY A 262 -5.76 15.35 -1.36
C GLY A 262 -4.75 14.97 -2.44
N LEU A 263 -4.71 15.68 -3.58
CA LEU A 263 -3.73 15.39 -4.64
C LEU A 263 -2.30 15.52 -4.09
N LEU A 264 -1.45 14.56 -4.44
CA LEU A 264 -0.10 14.43 -3.87
C LEU A 264 0.76 15.66 -4.15
N VAL A 265 1.45 16.14 -3.12
CA VAL A 265 2.59 17.07 -3.22
C VAL A 265 3.83 16.30 -2.78
N THR A 266 4.72 16.02 -3.72
CA THR A 266 5.83 15.08 -3.55
C THR A 266 6.75 15.44 -2.39
N GLU A 267 7.29 14.44 -1.73
CA GLU A 267 8.33 14.60 -0.70
C GLU A 267 9.60 15.25 -1.26
N SER A 268 9.82 15.17 -2.58
CA SER A 268 10.94 15.80 -3.26
C SER A 268 11.00 17.31 -2.99
N VAL A 269 9.85 17.99 -2.83
CA VAL A 269 9.80 19.42 -2.46
C VAL A 269 10.55 19.68 -1.14
N ARG A 270 10.31 18.82 -0.12
CA ARG A 270 11.01 18.90 1.17
C ARG A 270 12.46 18.46 1.05
N GLY A 271 12.73 17.43 0.23
CA GLY A 271 14.07 16.97 -0.11
C GLY A 271 14.91 18.04 -0.83
N ASP A 272 14.25 18.87 -1.61
CA ASP A 272 14.85 20.01 -2.34
C ASP A 272 14.69 21.34 -1.58
N ARG A 273 14.94 21.36 -0.27
CA ARG A 273 14.99 22.52 0.63
C ARG A 273 13.63 23.14 1.00
N GLY A 274 12.52 22.51 0.68
CA GLY A 274 11.19 22.98 1.08
C GLY A 274 11.00 22.95 2.59
N VAL A 275 10.46 24.03 3.15
CA VAL A 275 10.21 24.19 4.59
C VAL A 275 8.72 24.36 4.88
N LEU A 276 8.29 23.80 6.03
CA LEU A 276 6.91 23.87 6.50
C LEU A 276 6.73 25.03 7.51
N ARG A 277 5.74 25.89 7.23
CA ARG A 277 5.40 27.05 8.10
C ARG A 277 3.92 27.02 8.45
N ASN A 278 3.60 27.40 9.68
CA ASN A 278 2.22 27.61 10.13
C ASN A 278 1.70 29.00 9.73
N SER A 279 0.46 29.34 10.12
CA SER A 279 -0.15 30.66 9.83
C SER A 279 0.59 31.84 10.45
N ASP A 280 1.35 31.61 11.52
CA ASP A 280 2.19 32.64 12.17
C ASP A 280 3.53 32.84 11.46
N GLY A 281 3.79 32.10 10.38
CA GLY A 281 5.06 32.11 9.64
C GLY A 281 6.18 31.30 10.31
N LYS A 282 5.93 30.64 11.45
CA LYS A 282 6.90 29.85 12.17
C LYS A 282 7.20 28.54 11.42
N ARG A 283 8.47 28.19 11.30
CA ARG A 283 8.93 26.86 10.85
C ARG A 283 8.80 25.89 12.01
N PHE A 284 7.61 25.27 12.14
CA PHE A 284 7.15 24.58 13.35
C PHE A 284 7.74 23.19 13.56
N MET A 285 8.30 22.55 12.53
CA MET A 285 8.77 21.17 12.62
C MET A 285 9.80 20.91 13.73
N PHE A 286 10.57 21.91 14.13
CA PHE A 286 11.55 21.82 15.24
C PHE A 286 10.91 21.58 16.60
N ASP A 287 9.63 21.96 16.79
CA ASP A 287 8.88 21.76 18.04
C ASP A 287 8.38 20.29 18.15
N TYR A 288 8.39 19.54 17.06
CA TYR A 288 7.79 18.20 16.93
C TYR A 288 8.81 17.08 16.72
N ILE A 289 10.09 17.31 16.98
CA ILE A 289 11.12 16.28 16.84
C ILE A 289 10.98 15.29 18.02
N PRO A 290 10.57 14.02 17.77
CA PRO A 290 10.51 13.03 18.84
C PRO A 290 11.89 12.78 19.46
N GLU A 291 11.93 12.44 20.76
CA GLU A 291 13.17 12.21 21.50
C GLU A 291 14.08 11.18 20.82
N VAL A 292 13.50 10.12 20.25
CA VAL A 292 14.24 9.05 19.56
C VAL A 292 14.98 9.53 18.31
N PHE A 293 14.63 10.71 17.78
CA PHE A 293 15.23 11.29 16.58
C PHE A 293 16.14 12.50 16.84
N ARG A 294 16.18 13.04 18.08
CA ARG A 294 16.91 14.29 18.39
C ARG A 294 18.38 14.27 18.02
N GLU A 295 19.04 13.13 18.14
CA GLU A 295 20.46 13.00 17.80
C GLU A 295 20.74 13.08 16.29
N LYS A 296 19.75 12.71 15.46
CA LYS A 296 19.88 12.61 13.99
C LYS A 296 19.34 13.82 13.24
N TYR A 297 18.56 14.68 13.92
CA TYR A 297 17.89 15.81 13.29
C TYR A 297 18.33 17.13 13.89
N ALA A 298 18.44 18.15 13.02
CA ALA A 298 18.81 19.51 13.40
C ALA A 298 17.81 20.09 14.41
N THR A 299 18.32 20.85 15.36
CA THR A 299 17.52 21.54 16.39
C THR A 299 17.40 23.05 16.13
N THR A 300 18.11 23.57 15.12
CA THR A 300 18.01 24.96 14.67
C THR A 300 17.81 25.05 13.15
N GLU A 301 17.19 26.14 12.70
CA GLU A 301 16.95 26.37 11.27
C GLU A 301 18.27 26.45 10.48
N GLU A 302 19.28 27.11 11.03
CA GLU A 302 20.57 27.30 10.38
C GLU A 302 21.34 25.99 10.20
N GLU A 303 21.28 25.07 11.16
CA GLU A 303 21.88 23.74 11.03
C GLU A 303 21.15 22.92 9.95
N GLY A 304 19.81 22.89 10.00
CA GLY A 304 19.00 22.17 9.02
C GLY A 304 19.21 22.68 7.59
N ASP A 305 19.42 23.99 7.44
CA ASP A 305 19.68 24.59 6.13
C ASP A 305 21.08 24.25 5.58
N ARG A 306 22.10 24.23 6.44
CA ARG A 306 23.47 23.84 6.06
C ARG A 306 23.58 22.37 5.66
N TRP A 307 22.72 21.51 6.19
CA TRP A 307 22.74 20.07 5.85
C TRP A 307 22.67 19.80 4.34
N TYR A 308 21.94 20.61 3.58
CA TYR A 308 21.81 20.42 2.13
C TYR A 308 23.12 20.65 1.37
N ASP A 309 24.04 21.42 1.93
CA ASP A 309 25.34 21.75 1.31
C ASP A 309 26.48 20.93 1.94
N ASP A 310 26.33 20.52 3.21
CA ASP A 310 27.32 19.77 3.98
C ASP A 310 26.64 18.77 4.91
N PRO A 311 26.14 17.66 4.34
CA PRO A 311 25.40 16.64 5.11
C PRO A 311 26.27 15.84 6.09
N ASP A 312 27.60 15.81 5.88
CA ASP A 312 28.53 15.06 6.73
C ASP A 312 28.78 15.76 8.07
N ASN A 313 28.65 17.09 8.13
CA ASN A 313 28.93 17.90 9.31
C ASN A 313 27.68 18.55 9.94
N ASN A 314 26.50 18.29 9.41
CA ASN A 314 25.24 18.86 9.91
C ASN A 314 24.16 17.79 10.03
N ARG A 315 23.24 17.96 11.00
CA ARG A 315 22.09 17.07 11.15
C ARG A 315 20.97 17.43 10.17
N ARG A 316 20.21 16.39 9.79
CA ARG A 316 19.12 16.47 8.81
C ARG A 316 18.01 17.41 9.28
N PRO A 317 17.38 18.21 8.39
CA PRO A 317 16.26 19.08 8.76
C PRO A 317 15.02 18.26 9.14
N PRO A 318 14.20 18.70 10.13
CA PRO A 318 13.06 17.93 10.63
C PRO A 318 11.91 17.79 9.63
N GLU A 319 11.87 18.55 8.54
CA GLU A 319 10.96 18.33 7.43
C GLU A 319 11.17 16.98 6.74
N LEU A 320 12.31 16.33 6.96
CA LEU A 320 12.65 14.99 6.46
C LEU A 320 12.51 13.90 7.53
N LEU A 321 11.79 14.16 8.62
CA LEU A 321 11.31 13.13 9.53
C LEU A 321 10.45 12.11 8.79
N PRO A 322 10.26 10.89 9.32
CA PRO A 322 9.31 9.92 8.78
C PRO A 322 7.93 10.54 8.56
N ARG A 323 7.22 10.04 7.55
CA ARG A 323 5.95 10.64 7.07
C ARG A 323 4.89 10.73 8.15
N ASP A 324 4.78 9.73 9.01
CA ASP A 324 3.88 9.70 10.16
C ASP A 324 4.13 10.84 11.13
N GLU A 325 5.41 11.14 11.42
CA GLU A 325 5.79 12.25 12.32
C GLU A 325 5.41 13.61 11.71
N VAL A 326 5.74 13.83 10.44
CA VAL A 326 5.42 15.10 9.76
C VAL A 326 3.90 15.27 9.61
N ALA A 327 3.15 14.20 9.29
CA ALA A 327 1.71 14.27 9.16
C ALA A 327 1.03 14.60 10.50
N ARG A 328 1.50 14.00 11.62
CA ARG A 328 1.02 14.35 12.97
C ARG A 328 1.31 15.78 13.35
N ALA A 329 2.52 16.28 13.06
CA ALA A 329 2.91 17.66 13.34
C ALA A 329 2.00 18.65 12.62
N ILE A 330 1.76 18.44 11.31
CA ILE A 330 0.85 19.29 10.52
C ILE A 330 -0.57 19.23 11.10
N ASN A 331 -1.09 18.04 11.39
CA ASN A 331 -2.42 17.88 11.96
C ASN A 331 -2.56 18.58 13.33
N SER A 332 -1.51 18.54 14.15
CA SER A 332 -1.46 19.23 15.44
C SER A 332 -1.50 20.76 15.28
N GLU A 333 -0.76 21.33 14.31
CA GLU A 333 -0.83 22.76 14.00
C GLU A 333 -2.22 23.18 13.54
N VAL A 334 -2.85 22.40 12.67
CA VAL A 334 -4.22 22.67 12.19
C VAL A 334 -5.23 22.59 13.34
N LYS A 335 -5.17 21.54 14.18
CA LYS A 335 -6.06 21.41 15.37
C LYS A 335 -5.85 22.53 16.39
N ALA A 336 -4.64 23.06 16.51
CA ALA A 336 -4.33 24.18 17.39
C ALA A 336 -4.73 25.56 16.83
N GLY A 337 -5.37 25.60 15.66
CA GLY A 337 -5.82 26.85 15.03
C GLY A 337 -4.70 27.65 14.34
N ARG A 338 -3.53 27.07 14.16
CA ARG A 338 -2.39 27.68 13.45
C ARG A 338 -2.23 27.15 12.03
N GLY A 339 -3.29 26.56 11.47
CA GLY A 339 -3.34 26.09 10.10
C GLY A 339 -3.50 27.21 9.07
N SER A 340 -3.34 26.85 7.79
CA SER A 340 -3.65 27.71 6.65
C SER A 340 -5.17 27.89 6.47
N PRO A 341 -5.64 28.88 5.69
CA PRO A 341 -7.06 29.17 5.52
C PRO A 341 -7.92 27.97 5.08
N HIS A 342 -7.34 27.01 4.34
CA HIS A 342 -8.08 25.86 3.81
C HIS A 342 -7.83 24.56 4.60
N GLY A 343 -7.25 24.66 5.82
CA GLY A 343 -7.10 23.54 6.74
C GLY A 343 -5.83 22.70 6.50
N GLY A 344 -4.76 23.36 6.08
CA GLY A 344 -3.42 22.80 5.95
C GLY A 344 -2.37 23.67 6.65
N VAL A 345 -1.16 23.67 6.11
CA VAL A 345 -0.02 24.53 6.46
C VAL A 345 0.64 25.02 5.18
N PHE A 346 1.66 25.87 5.28
CA PHE A 346 2.38 26.41 4.14
C PHE A 346 3.69 25.64 3.90
N LEU A 347 3.88 25.13 2.68
CA LEU A 347 5.13 24.54 2.21
C LEU A 347 5.76 25.52 1.20
N THR A 348 6.99 25.97 1.43
CA THR A 348 7.65 26.92 0.55
C THR A 348 9.05 26.49 0.14
N VAL A 349 9.37 26.75 -1.13
CA VAL A 349 10.70 26.64 -1.74
C VAL A 349 11.23 28.00 -2.19
N VAL A 350 10.42 29.07 -2.01
CA VAL A 350 10.77 30.44 -2.39
C VAL A 350 12.05 30.86 -1.66
N ASP A 351 13.02 31.38 -2.40
CA ASP A 351 14.33 31.81 -1.91
C ASP A 351 15.15 30.73 -1.20
N ARG A 352 14.80 29.44 -1.39
CA ARG A 352 15.48 28.31 -0.73
C ARG A 352 16.48 27.58 -1.62
N MET A 353 16.28 27.60 -2.93
CA MET A 353 17.14 26.89 -3.89
C MET A 353 18.23 27.83 -4.47
N PRO A 354 19.52 27.42 -4.46
CA PRO A 354 20.55 28.09 -5.24
C PRO A 354 20.15 28.07 -6.72
N GLY A 355 20.03 29.23 -7.37
CA GLY A 355 19.54 29.35 -8.75
C GLY A 355 18.10 29.84 -8.88
N GLY A 356 17.39 30.02 -7.77
CA GLY A 356 16.07 30.66 -7.71
C GLY A 356 14.98 29.97 -8.54
N ALA A 357 14.13 30.77 -9.17
CA ALA A 357 12.93 30.28 -9.89
C ALA A 357 13.24 29.31 -11.04
N GLU A 358 14.36 29.48 -11.74
CA GLU A 358 14.76 28.59 -12.84
C GLU A 358 15.12 27.20 -12.32
N GLU A 359 15.86 27.13 -11.22
CA GLU A 359 16.21 25.86 -10.58
C GLU A 359 14.97 25.14 -10.00
N ILE A 360 14.02 25.88 -9.41
CA ILE A 360 12.75 25.32 -8.93
C ILE A 360 11.99 24.65 -10.10
N ARG A 361 11.83 25.35 -11.23
CA ARG A 361 11.15 24.81 -12.41
C ARG A 361 11.87 23.59 -13.00
N ARG A 362 13.20 23.58 -12.94
CA ARG A 362 14.02 22.46 -13.44
C ARG A 362 13.91 21.21 -12.56
N ARG A 363 13.93 21.38 -11.22
CA ARG A 363 13.90 20.26 -10.27
C ARG A 363 12.51 19.73 -10.00
N LEU A 364 11.50 20.61 -10.01
CA LEU A 364 10.13 20.33 -9.63
C LEU A 364 9.14 20.69 -10.77
N PRO A 365 9.35 20.22 -12.01
CA PRO A 365 8.53 20.63 -13.15
C PRO A 365 7.05 20.20 -12.98
N SER A 366 6.79 18.99 -12.45
CA SER A 366 5.43 18.51 -12.24
C SER A 366 4.72 19.29 -11.14
N MET A 367 5.41 19.61 -10.03
CA MET A 367 4.84 20.42 -8.97
C MET A 367 4.55 21.85 -9.41
N TYR A 368 5.48 22.46 -10.20
CA TYR A 368 5.23 23.78 -10.80
C TYR A 368 3.96 23.78 -11.64
N HIS A 369 3.82 22.83 -12.58
CA HIS A 369 2.62 22.68 -13.40
C HIS A 369 1.36 22.41 -12.58
N GLN A 370 1.45 21.45 -11.63
CA GLN A 370 0.30 21.08 -10.81
C GLN A 370 -0.29 22.27 -10.06
N PHE A 371 0.53 23.04 -9.37
CA PHE A 371 0.06 24.19 -8.61
C PHE A 371 -0.38 25.34 -9.52
N LYS A 372 0.35 25.59 -10.62
CA LYS A 372 0.02 26.66 -11.57
C LYS A 372 -1.30 26.40 -12.28
N GLU A 373 -1.52 25.19 -12.78
CA GLU A 373 -2.73 24.86 -13.55
C GLU A 373 -3.96 24.57 -12.66
N LEU A 374 -3.77 23.99 -11.48
CA LEU A 374 -4.89 23.55 -10.64
C LEU A 374 -5.27 24.54 -9.54
N ALA A 375 -4.38 25.42 -9.12
CA ALA A 375 -4.60 26.35 -8.02
C ALA A 375 -4.22 27.81 -8.35
N ASP A 376 -3.67 28.08 -9.55
CA ASP A 376 -3.09 29.34 -9.99
C ASP A 376 -1.99 29.88 -9.04
N VAL A 377 -1.23 28.98 -8.41
CA VAL A 377 -0.12 29.30 -7.52
C VAL A 377 1.20 29.13 -8.25
N ASP A 378 2.03 30.17 -8.29
CA ASP A 378 3.42 30.09 -8.78
C ASP A 378 4.34 29.73 -7.60
N ILE A 379 4.71 28.45 -7.49
CA ILE A 379 5.56 27.95 -6.39
C ILE A 379 6.95 28.57 -6.33
N THR A 380 7.36 29.31 -7.36
CA THR A 380 8.62 30.08 -7.38
C THR A 380 8.52 31.43 -6.67
N ALA A 381 7.30 31.89 -6.38
CA ALA A 381 7.01 33.18 -5.79
C ALA A 381 6.08 33.11 -4.55
N GLU A 382 5.31 32.03 -4.44
CA GLU A 382 4.28 31.87 -3.41
C GLU A 382 4.38 30.50 -2.72
N PRO A 383 3.98 30.38 -1.43
CA PRO A 383 3.92 29.11 -0.73
C PRO A 383 2.76 28.24 -1.22
N MET A 384 2.95 26.92 -1.17
CA MET A 384 1.90 25.91 -1.41
C MET A 384 1.12 25.67 -0.12
N GLU A 385 -0.21 25.65 -0.18
CA GLU A 385 -1.02 25.12 0.93
C GLU A 385 -1.11 23.61 0.86
N VAL A 386 -0.63 22.94 1.91
CA VAL A 386 -0.55 21.48 1.95
C VAL A 386 -1.09 20.94 3.27
N GLY A 387 -1.59 19.71 3.24
CA GLY A 387 -2.05 19.01 4.43
C GLY A 387 -2.04 17.50 4.25
N PRO A 388 -2.24 16.74 5.34
CA PRO A 388 -2.20 15.29 5.27
C PRO A 388 -3.30 14.71 4.39
N THR A 389 -2.94 13.65 3.65
CA THR A 389 -3.83 12.92 2.74
C THR A 389 -3.63 11.42 2.90
N CYS A 390 -4.72 10.64 2.94
CA CYS A 390 -4.64 9.17 2.92
C CYS A 390 -3.90 8.73 1.65
N HIS A 391 -2.86 7.92 1.82
CA HIS A 391 -1.90 7.68 0.74
C HIS A 391 -1.56 6.22 0.49
N TYR A 392 -1.34 5.41 1.53
CA TYR A 392 -0.88 4.03 1.40
C TYR A 392 -1.37 3.17 2.56
N VAL A 393 -1.79 1.94 2.30
CA VAL A 393 -2.06 0.95 3.35
C VAL A 393 -0.86 0.00 3.46
N MET A 394 -0.30 -0.15 4.68
CA MET A 394 0.80 -1.09 4.94
C MET A 394 0.31 -2.48 5.25
N GLY A 395 -0.91 -2.59 5.77
CA GLY A 395 -1.64 -3.85 5.87
C GLY A 395 -2.10 -4.37 4.51
N GLY A 396 -2.54 -5.61 4.45
CA GLY A 396 -3.00 -6.22 3.21
C GLY A 396 -3.16 -7.72 3.32
N ILE A 397 -3.35 -8.40 2.21
CA ILE A 397 -3.47 -9.85 2.15
C ILE A 397 -2.22 -10.49 2.78
N GLU A 398 -2.44 -11.40 3.74
CA GLU A 398 -1.38 -12.19 4.35
C GLU A 398 -0.83 -13.16 3.31
N VAL A 399 0.48 -13.09 3.06
CA VAL A 399 1.17 -13.90 2.03
C VAL A 399 2.44 -14.53 2.54
N ASP A 400 2.82 -15.65 1.94
CA ASP A 400 4.14 -16.22 2.08
C ASP A 400 5.19 -15.28 1.47
N PRO A 401 6.26 -14.94 2.19
CA PRO A 401 7.25 -13.94 1.75
C PRO A 401 8.05 -14.37 0.52
N ASP A 402 8.23 -15.64 0.27
CA ASP A 402 9.06 -16.15 -0.82
C ASP A 402 8.27 -16.30 -2.13
N THR A 403 6.97 -16.63 -2.04
CA THR A 403 6.14 -16.99 -3.20
C THR A 403 4.98 -16.01 -3.46
N GLY A 404 4.63 -15.17 -2.48
CA GLY A 404 3.43 -14.33 -2.55
C GLY A 404 2.11 -15.11 -2.42
N ALA A 405 2.14 -16.41 -2.07
CA ALA A 405 0.97 -17.24 -1.91
C ALA A 405 0.14 -16.82 -0.69
N ALA A 406 -1.17 -16.66 -0.88
CA ALA A 406 -2.13 -16.45 0.21
C ALA A 406 -2.61 -17.80 0.79
N LEU A 407 -3.42 -17.73 1.85
CA LEU A 407 -3.96 -18.92 2.51
C LEU A 407 -4.82 -19.82 1.58
N VAL A 408 -5.50 -19.21 0.62
CA VAL A 408 -6.37 -19.94 -0.32
C VAL A 408 -5.51 -20.49 -1.47
N PRO A 409 -5.53 -21.82 -1.72
CA PRO A 409 -4.71 -22.40 -2.78
C PRO A 409 -5.04 -21.82 -4.15
N GLY A 410 -4.01 -21.41 -4.89
CA GLY A 410 -4.13 -20.73 -6.18
C GLY A 410 -4.30 -19.21 -6.09
N LEU A 411 -4.36 -18.62 -4.88
CA LEU A 411 -4.40 -17.17 -4.68
C LEU A 411 -3.02 -16.64 -4.29
N PHE A 412 -2.59 -15.59 -4.96
CA PHE A 412 -1.32 -14.88 -4.73
C PHE A 412 -1.59 -13.38 -4.59
N ALA A 413 -0.69 -12.64 -3.94
CA ALA A 413 -0.80 -11.18 -3.90
C ALA A 413 0.57 -10.51 -3.91
N ALA A 414 0.62 -9.28 -4.46
CA ALA A 414 1.83 -8.47 -4.49
C ALA A 414 1.52 -6.97 -4.54
N GLY A 415 2.47 -6.16 -4.08
CA GLY A 415 2.34 -4.71 -4.00
C GLY A 415 1.41 -4.28 -2.87
N GLU A 416 0.82 -3.10 -2.96
CA GLU A 416 0.05 -2.48 -1.88
C GLU A 416 -1.16 -3.30 -1.38
N CYS A 417 -1.67 -4.26 -2.15
CA CYS A 417 -2.73 -5.13 -1.64
C CYS A 417 -2.22 -6.30 -0.78
N SER A 418 -0.90 -6.53 -0.69
CA SER A 418 -0.27 -7.51 0.21
C SER A 418 0.33 -6.83 1.44
N GLY A 419 0.26 -7.49 2.60
CA GLY A 419 0.77 -6.97 3.87
C GLY A 419 2.11 -7.58 4.27
N GLY A 420 2.80 -6.92 5.22
CA GLY A 420 3.98 -7.45 5.92
C GLY A 420 5.29 -6.75 5.62
N MET A 421 5.57 -6.37 4.37
CA MET A 421 6.86 -5.80 3.97
C MET A 421 7.20 -4.48 4.70
N HIS A 422 6.21 -3.61 4.88
CA HIS A 422 6.43 -2.25 5.37
C HIS A 422 6.24 -2.08 6.89
N GLY A 423 5.81 -3.13 7.59
CA GLY A 423 5.51 -3.04 9.02
C GLY A 423 4.47 -1.95 9.31
N SER A 424 4.73 -1.11 10.30
CA SER A 424 3.78 -0.06 10.71
C SER A 424 3.91 1.25 9.94
N ASN A 425 4.97 1.44 9.15
CA ASN A 425 5.18 2.67 8.37
C ASN A 425 6.14 2.45 7.20
N ARG A 426 5.71 2.81 6.00
CA ARG A 426 6.46 2.63 4.76
C ARG A 426 7.44 3.79 4.52
N LEU A 427 8.69 3.46 4.21
CA LEU A 427 9.65 4.44 3.73
C LEU A 427 9.35 4.88 2.29
N GLY A 428 9.59 6.15 1.99
CA GLY A 428 9.46 6.67 0.63
C GLY A 428 10.36 5.92 -0.35
N GLY A 429 9.84 5.58 -1.52
CA GLY A 429 10.56 4.83 -2.54
C GLY A 429 10.50 3.30 -2.40
N ASN A 430 10.33 2.75 -1.19
CA ASN A 430 10.22 1.30 -1.00
C ASN A 430 9.01 0.70 -1.73
N SER A 431 7.89 1.43 -1.86
CA SER A 431 6.74 0.90 -2.58
C SER A 431 7.01 0.62 -4.06
N LEU A 432 7.84 1.45 -4.74
CA LEU A 432 8.12 1.23 -6.16
C LEU A 432 9.04 0.02 -6.38
N SER A 433 10.04 -0.18 -5.52
CA SER A 433 10.88 -1.38 -5.59
C SER A 433 10.15 -2.64 -5.10
N ASP A 434 9.25 -2.52 -4.11
CA ASP A 434 8.34 -3.57 -3.65
C ASP A 434 7.50 -4.15 -4.80
N LEU A 435 6.87 -3.28 -5.61
CA LEU A 435 6.08 -3.70 -6.78
C LEU A 435 6.88 -4.62 -7.72
N LEU A 436 8.16 -4.34 -7.91
CA LEU A 436 9.02 -5.09 -8.83
C LEU A 436 9.49 -6.40 -8.22
N VAL A 437 9.91 -6.37 -6.95
CA VAL A 437 10.42 -7.56 -6.25
C VAL A 437 9.29 -8.57 -6.03
N PHE A 438 8.22 -8.15 -5.34
CA PHE A 438 7.15 -9.09 -4.99
C PHE A 438 6.18 -9.36 -6.14
N GLY A 439 6.04 -8.44 -7.10
CA GLY A 439 5.35 -8.75 -8.36
C GLY A 439 6.01 -9.92 -9.09
N ARG A 440 7.34 -9.91 -9.20
CA ARG A 440 8.10 -11.03 -9.78
C ARG A 440 7.92 -12.32 -8.98
N ARG A 441 8.03 -12.25 -7.65
CA ARG A 441 7.90 -13.42 -6.77
C ARG A 441 6.52 -14.04 -6.84
N ALA A 442 5.45 -13.24 -6.82
CA ALA A 442 4.09 -13.74 -6.98
C ALA A 442 3.84 -14.38 -8.35
N GLY A 443 4.44 -13.83 -9.42
CA GLY A 443 4.40 -14.45 -10.75
C GLY A 443 5.10 -15.82 -10.77
N LEU A 444 6.28 -15.95 -10.16
CA LEU A 444 6.99 -17.21 -10.03
C LEU A 444 6.25 -18.22 -9.13
N GLY A 445 5.72 -17.77 -7.98
CA GLY A 445 4.95 -18.62 -7.07
C GLY A 445 3.70 -19.19 -7.74
N ALA A 446 3.01 -18.36 -8.55
CA ALA A 446 1.87 -18.82 -9.34
C ALA A 446 2.28 -19.90 -10.37
N VAL A 447 3.44 -19.74 -11.02
CA VAL A 447 3.98 -20.75 -11.96
C VAL A 447 4.35 -22.03 -11.22
N GLU A 448 5.04 -21.95 -10.09
CA GLU A 448 5.42 -23.12 -9.27
C GLU A 448 4.18 -23.90 -8.81
N TYR A 449 3.15 -23.18 -8.34
CA TYR A 449 1.87 -23.80 -7.99
C TYR A 449 1.24 -24.56 -9.17
N LEU A 450 1.20 -23.94 -10.35
CA LEU A 450 0.66 -24.55 -11.56
C LEU A 450 1.41 -25.81 -11.97
N ASP A 451 2.74 -25.78 -11.89
CA ASP A 451 3.59 -26.92 -12.25
C ASP A 451 3.44 -28.09 -11.27
N GLY A 452 2.99 -27.81 -10.03
CA GLY A 452 2.66 -28.80 -9.01
C GLY A 452 1.23 -29.36 -9.07
N LEU A 453 0.35 -28.78 -9.90
CA LEU A 453 -1.06 -29.22 -9.97
C LEU A 453 -1.21 -30.57 -10.67
N ALA A 454 -1.81 -31.54 -9.98
CA ALA A 454 -2.16 -32.82 -10.58
C ALA A 454 -3.34 -32.71 -11.56
N THR A 455 -4.31 -31.85 -11.24
CA THR A 455 -5.51 -31.63 -12.07
C THR A 455 -5.90 -30.14 -12.00
N ARG A 456 -6.32 -29.60 -13.14
CA ARG A 456 -6.83 -28.24 -13.23
C ARG A 456 -8.19 -28.17 -12.51
N PRO A 457 -8.43 -27.19 -11.62
CA PRO A 457 -9.73 -27.00 -10.98
C PRO A 457 -10.78 -26.53 -11.99
N ASP A 458 -11.99 -27.06 -11.88
CA ASP A 458 -13.15 -26.71 -12.73
C ASP A 458 -13.95 -25.57 -12.09
N VAL A 459 -14.53 -24.71 -12.93
CA VAL A 459 -15.41 -23.61 -12.49
C VAL A 459 -16.84 -24.10 -12.35
N PRO A 460 -17.43 -24.15 -11.13
CA PRO A 460 -18.80 -24.57 -10.94
C PRO A 460 -19.80 -23.54 -11.51
N ASP A 461 -20.77 -23.98 -12.31
CA ASP A 461 -21.81 -23.09 -12.86
C ASP A 461 -22.65 -22.41 -11.79
N ALA A 462 -22.81 -23.04 -10.63
CA ALA A 462 -23.50 -22.45 -9.48
C ALA A 462 -22.79 -21.22 -8.93
N GLU A 463 -21.45 -21.22 -8.88
CA GLU A 463 -20.66 -20.06 -8.47
C GLU A 463 -20.79 -18.89 -9.47
N VAL A 464 -20.80 -19.20 -10.76
CA VAL A 464 -20.99 -18.20 -11.81
C VAL A 464 -22.39 -17.59 -11.73
N ALA A 465 -23.43 -18.42 -11.55
CA ALA A 465 -24.81 -17.96 -11.39
C ALA A 465 -24.97 -17.06 -10.14
N ALA A 466 -24.37 -17.43 -9.02
CA ALA A 466 -24.39 -16.64 -7.79
C ALA A 466 -23.67 -15.28 -7.99
N ALA A 467 -22.50 -15.26 -8.64
CA ALA A 467 -21.77 -14.05 -8.94
C ALA A 467 -22.55 -13.08 -9.85
N SER A 468 -23.21 -13.64 -10.90
CA SER A 468 -24.06 -12.86 -11.81
C SER A 468 -25.28 -12.27 -11.07
N ALA A 469 -25.96 -13.07 -10.24
CA ALA A 469 -27.10 -12.60 -9.46
C ALA A 469 -26.71 -11.48 -8.49
N GLU A 470 -25.57 -11.61 -7.80
CA GLU A 470 -25.04 -10.61 -6.89
C GLU A 470 -24.72 -9.30 -7.64
N ALA A 471 -24.05 -9.37 -8.79
CA ALA A 471 -23.72 -8.20 -9.60
C ALA A 471 -24.94 -7.46 -10.13
N LEU A 472 -26.03 -8.18 -10.43
CA LEU A 472 -27.28 -7.60 -10.92
C LEU A 472 -28.24 -7.14 -9.79
N ALA A 473 -27.98 -7.51 -8.53
CA ALA A 473 -28.87 -7.21 -7.43
C ALA A 473 -29.25 -5.71 -7.28
N PRO A 474 -28.35 -4.72 -7.53
CA PRO A 474 -28.72 -3.30 -7.47
C PRO A 474 -29.82 -2.90 -8.45
N PHE A 475 -29.87 -3.50 -9.64
CA PHE A 475 -30.93 -3.22 -10.63
C PHE A 475 -32.32 -3.73 -10.22
N GLY A 476 -32.37 -4.69 -9.30
CA GLY A 476 -33.63 -5.15 -8.73
C GLY A 476 -34.26 -4.19 -7.70
N ARG A 477 -33.58 -3.07 -7.42
CA ARG A 477 -33.99 -2.06 -6.43
C ARG A 477 -33.94 -0.63 -7.00
N PRO A 478 -34.73 -0.30 -8.02
CA PRO A 478 -34.65 1.00 -8.70
C PRO A 478 -34.91 2.20 -7.76
N ASP A 479 -35.75 2.02 -6.73
CA ASP A 479 -36.07 3.01 -5.70
C ASP A 479 -35.19 2.84 -4.43
N GLY A 480 -34.07 2.15 -4.54
CA GLY A 480 -33.14 1.89 -3.43
C GLY A 480 -32.32 3.11 -3.03
N GLU A 481 -31.46 2.91 -2.03
CA GLU A 481 -30.54 3.96 -1.55
C GLU A 481 -29.56 4.41 -2.65
N ASN A 482 -29.31 5.71 -2.67
CA ASN A 482 -28.35 6.28 -3.63
C ASN A 482 -26.91 5.90 -3.28
N PRO A 483 -26.14 5.20 -4.15
CA PRO A 483 -24.78 4.77 -3.85
C PRO A 483 -23.83 5.93 -3.54
N TYR A 484 -23.99 7.10 -4.16
CA TYR A 484 -23.15 8.27 -3.91
C TYR A 484 -23.36 8.86 -2.51
N ALA A 485 -24.60 8.88 -2.01
CA ALA A 485 -24.90 9.34 -0.65
C ALA A 485 -24.29 8.41 0.40
N VAL A 486 -24.41 7.10 0.20
CA VAL A 486 -23.81 6.08 1.09
C VAL A 486 -22.28 6.18 1.07
N HIS A 487 -21.68 6.34 -0.10
CA HIS A 487 -20.23 6.52 -0.26
C HIS A 487 -19.73 7.77 0.45
N ALA A 488 -20.40 8.90 0.29
CA ALA A 488 -20.01 10.16 0.94
C ALA A 488 -20.01 10.05 2.47
N GLU A 489 -20.97 9.31 3.04
CA GLU A 489 -21.03 9.08 4.49
C GLU A 489 -19.94 8.12 4.95
N LEU A 490 -19.66 7.04 4.20
CA LEU A 490 -18.53 6.14 4.46
C LEU A 490 -17.22 6.92 4.49
N GLN A 491 -16.95 7.73 3.45
CA GLN A 491 -15.76 8.55 3.35
C GLN A 491 -15.62 9.54 4.52
N LYS A 492 -16.73 10.16 4.92
CA LYS A 492 -16.73 11.07 6.07
C LYS A 492 -16.39 10.33 7.35
N THR A 493 -17.03 9.19 7.60
CA THR A 493 -16.79 8.33 8.77
C THR A 493 -15.32 7.94 8.88
N MET A 494 -14.74 7.40 7.81
CA MET A 494 -13.34 6.97 7.80
C MET A 494 -12.37 8.14 7.98
N ASN A 495 -12.65 9.30 7.37
CA ASN A 495 -11.79 10.48 7.48
C ASN A 495 -11.82 11.09 8.88
N ASP A 496 -12.98 11.17 9.49
CA ASP A 496 -13.19 11.91 10.74
C ASP A 496 -12.91 11.05 11.99
N LEU A 497 -13.27 9.74 11.95
CA LEU A 497 -13.22 8.83 13.10
C LEU A 497 -12.08 7.79 13.03
N VAL A 498 -11.55 7.52 11.83
CA VAL A 498 -10.48 6.52 11.60
C VAL A 498 -9.26 7.16 10.93
N GLY A 499 -9.10 8.47 11.12
CA GLY A 499 -8.04 9.28 10.52
C GLY A 499 -6.65 9.08 11.12
N ILE A 500 -5.85 10.15 11.12
CA ILE A 500 -4.43 10.11 11.55
C ILE A 500 -4.31 9.86 13.05
N ILE A 501 -5.14 10.54 13.86
CA ILE A 501 -5.15 10.43 15.32
C ILE A 501 -6.51 9.89 15.72
N ARG A 502 -6.53 8.84 16.52
CA ARG A 502 -7.69 8.02 16.85
C ARG A 502 -7.85 7.91 18.36
N THR A 503 -9.08 7.73 18.83
CA THR A 503 -9.42 7.38 20.22
C THR A 503 -10.34 6.18 20.23
N GLU A 504 -10.44 5.48 21.37
CA GLU A 504 -11.37 4.35 21.54
C GLU A 504 -12.80 4.73 21.23
N SER A 505 -13.25 5.90 21.73
CA SER A 505 -14.63 6.40 21.50
C SER A 505 -14.93 6.67 20.03
N GLU A 506 -13.98 7.30 19.29
CA GLU A 506 -14.13 7.58 17.86
C GLU A 506 -14.17 6.27 17.05
N LEU A 507 -13.30 5.31 17.38
CA LEU A 507 -13.27 4.01 16.69
C LEU A 507 -14.54 3.18 16.96
N ALA A 508 -15.07 3.22 18.19
CA ALA A 508 -16.34 2.57 18.53
C ALA A 508 -17.51 3.20 17.75
N GLU A 509 -17.60 4.53 17.70
CA GLU A 509 -18.60 5.26 16.90
C GLU A 509 -18.47 4.93 15.40
N ALA A 510 -17.24 4.82 14.90
CA ALA A 510 -16.98 4.42 13.51
C ALA A 510 -17.57 3.04 13.22
N LEU A 511 -17.33 2.05 14.08
CA LEU A 511 -17.86 0.69 13.91
C LEU A 511 -19.39 0.66 13.95
N GLU A 512 -20.03 1.39 14.86
CA GLU A 512 -21.50 1.52 14.88
C GLU A 512 -22.03 2.15 13.59
N THR A 513 -21.32 3.16 13.06
CA THR A 513 -21.71 3.82 11.81
C THR A 513 -21.52 2.88 10.62
N LEU A 514 -20.42 2.11 10.57
CA LEU A 514 -20.18 1.10 9.54
C LEU A 514 -21.26 0.02 9.54
N ASP A 515 -21.76 -0.40 10.71
CA ASP A 515 -22.88 -1.34 10.79
C ASP A 515 -24.20 -0.76 10.26
N ARG A 516 -24.48 0.52 10.53
CA ARG A 516 -25.63 1.23 9.90
C ARG A 516 -25.46 1.34 8.39
N LEU A 517 -24.26 1.67 7.93
CA LEU A 517 -23.94 1.74 6.49
C LEU A 517 -24.06 0.38 5.81
N ARG A 518 -23.72 -0.72 6.49
CA ARG A 518 -23.91 -2.09 6.02
C ARG A 518 -25.36 -2.35 5.65
N ALA A 519 -26.29 -1.99 6.53
CA ALA A 519 -27.73 -2.14 6.29
C ALA A 519 -28.23 -1.26 5.11
N ARG A 520 -27.60 -0.12 4.86
CA ARG A 520 -27.91 0.77 3.74
C ARG A 520 -27.30 0.27 2.42
N VAL A 521 -26.06 -0.22 2.41
CA VAL A 521 -25.42 -0.82 1.23
C VAL A 521 -26.25 -1.98 0.70
N ALA A 522 -26.86 -2.79 1.59
CA ALA A 522 -27.79 -3.86 1.19
C ALA A 522 -29.03 -3.36 0.45
N LYS A 523 -29.41 -2.09 0.63
CA LYS A 523 -30.56 -1.45 0.00
C LYS A 523 -30.19 -0.55 -1.19
N VAL A 524 -28.92 -0.44 -1.51
CA VAL A 524 -28.46 0.37 -2.66
C VAL A 524 -29.10 -0.15 -3.94
N GLY A 525 -29.63 0.80 -4.71
CA GLY A 525 -30.28 0.50 -5.97
C GLY A 525 -29.82 1.43 -7.08
N VAL A 526 -30.01 0.98 -8.32
CA VAL A 526 -29.71 1.72 -9.54
C VAL A 526 -30.77 1.45 -10.60
N THR A 527 -30.99 2.44 -11.46
CA THR A 527 -31.87 2.29 -12.64
C THR A 527 -31.01 2.16 -13.89
N PRO A 528 -31.37 1.29 -14.84
CA PRO A 528 -30.70 1.23 -16.14
C PRO A 528 -30.61 2.59 -16.79
N VAL A 529 -29.45 2.94 -17.38
CA VAL A 529 -29.27 4.21 -18.12
C VAL A 529 -29.31 3.94 -19.62
N ALA A 530 -30.01 4.80 -20.35
CA ALA A 530 -30.12 4.71 -21.81
C ALA A 530 -28.86 5.30 -22.47
N VAL A 531 -27.70 4.66 -22.28
CA VAL A 531 -26.45 5.04 -22.94
C VAL A 531 -26.07 3.91 -23.91
N GLY A 532 -26.15 4.18 -25.20
CA GLY A 532 -25.81 3.22 -26.24
C GLY A 532 -26.86 2.13 -26.49
N ALA A 533 -26.53 1.15 -27.33
CA ALA A 533 -27.34 -0.04 -27.59
C ALA A 533 -27.02 -1.07 -26.48
N GLY A 534 -28.01 -1.46 -25.67
CA GLY A 534 -27.83 -2.48 -24.66
C GLY A 534 -28.89 -2.41 -23.55
N ASP A 535 -28.68 -3.21 -22.50
CA ASP A 535 -29.60 -3.37 -21.36
C ASP A 535 -29.42 -2.28 -20.25
N GLY A 536 -28.70 -1.20 -20.55
CA GLY A 536 -28.50 -0.06 -19.66
C GLY A 536 -27.41 -0.26 -18.61
N ARG A 537 -26.53 -1.23 -18.75
CA ARG A 537 -25.40 -1.53 -17.84
C ARG A 537 -24.08 -0.88 -18.28
N GLY A 538 -23.91 -0.62 -19.59
CA GLY A 538 -22.68 -0.04 -20.15
C GLY A 538 -22.38 1.35 -19.58
N TYR A 539 -21.13 1.59 -19.19
CA TYR A 539 -20.65 2.85 -18.59
C TYR A 539 -21.54 3.38 -17.45
N HIS A 540 -22.06 2.50 -16.59
CA HIS A 540 -23.01 2.87 -15.53
C HIS A 540 -22.31 3.17 -14.20
N PRO A 541 -21.88 4.43 -13.91
CA PRO A 541 -21.03 4.73 -12.76
C PRO A 541 -21.71 4.45 -11.40
N GLY A 542 -23.04 4.62 -11.31
CA GLY A 542 -23.80 4.29 -10.10
C GLY A 542 -23.80 2.79 -9.79
N TRP A 543 -23.88 1.93 -10.82
CA TRP A 543 -23.78 0.47 -10.66
C TRP A 543 -22.36 0.07 -10.25
N HIS A 544 -21.35 0.63 -10.91
CA HIS A 544 -19.96 0.36 -10.56
C HIS A 544 -19.68 0.72 -9.09
N LEU A 545 -20.15 1.90 -8.66
CA LEU A 545 -20.01 2.32 -7.27
C LEU A 545 -20.79 1.44 -6.29
N ALA A 546 -22.00 0.98 -6.66
CA ALA A 546 -22.79 0.07 -5.83
C ALA A 546 -22.05 -1.25 -5.53
N LEU A 547 -21.30 -1.76 -6.51
CA LEU A 547 -20.46 -2.96 -6.34
C LEU A 547 -19.20 -2.65 -5.51
N ASP A 548 -18.56 -1.52 -5.72
CA ASP A 548 -17.36 -1.08 -4.99
C ASP A 548 -17.67 -0.80 -3.50
N LEU A 549 -18.87 -0.35 -3.16
CA LEU A 549 -19.29 -0.04 -1.78
C LEU A 549 -19.18 -1.23 -0.84
N ARG A 550 -19.53 -2.44 -1.29
CA ARG A 550 -19.34 -3.66 -0.51
C ARG A 550 -17.88 -3.84 -0.10
N ASN A 551 -16.98 -3.68 -1.06
CA ASN A 551 -15.55 -3.88 -0.85
C ASN A 551 -14.98 -2.81 0.08
N MET A 552 -15.31 -1.54 -0.15
CA MET A 552 -14.88 -0.44 0.72
C MET A 552 -15.40 -0.59 2.15
N LEU A 553 -16.64 -1.06 2.33
CA LEU A 553 -17.21 -1.29 3.66
C LEU A 553 -16.46 -2.37 4.44
N LEU A 554 -16.20 -3.53 3.82
CA LEU A 554 -15.46 -4.64 4.45
C LEU A 554 -14.04 -4.22 4.85
N VAL A 555 -13.34 -3.51 3.97
CA VAL A 555 -11.99 -3.02 4.26
C VAL A 555 -12.00 -1.95 5.36
N SER A 556 -12.98 -1.05 5.36
CA SER A 556 -13.14 -0.04 6.39
C SER A 556 -13.39 -0.66 7.76
N GLU A 557 -14.21 -1.71 7.83
CA GLU A 557 -14.43 -2.47 9.06
C GLU A 557 -13.13 -3.13 9.54
N ALA A 558 -12.36 -3.75 8.64
CA ALA A 558 -11.07 -4.36 8.97
C ALA A 558 -10.09 -3.33 9.57
N VAL A 559 -10.01 -2.14 8.96
CA VAL A 559 -9.17 -1.04 9.47
C VAL A 559 -9.63 -0.58 10.85
N ALA A 560 -10.93 -0.31 11.02
CA ALA A 560 -11.47 0.22 12.28
C ALA A 560 -11.35 -0.78 13.44
N ARG A 561 -11.66 -2.07 13.20
CA ARG A 561 -11.52 -3.13 14.21
C ARG A 561 -10.07 -3.35 14.62
N ALA A 562 -9.15 -3.44 13.65
CA ALA A 562 -7.73 -3.60 13.93
C ALA A 562 -7.17 -2.37 14.68
N ALA A 563 -7.60 -1.15 14.32
CA ALA A 563 -7.21 0.07 15.01
C ALA A 563 -7.74 0.14 16.45
N LEU A 564 -8.95 -0.34 16.71
CA LEU A 564 -9.53 -0.41 18.06
C LEU A 564 -8.77 -1.42 18.92
N GLU A 565 -8.44 -2.59 18.36
CA GLU A 565 -7.75 -3.68 19.06
C GLU A 565 -6.32 -3.31 19.47
N ARG A 566 -5.57 -2.58 18.59
CA ARG A 566 -4.18 -2.21 18.89
C ARG A 566 -4.08 -1.04 19.83
N GLN A 567 -3.74 -1.32 21.09
CA GLN A 567 -3.64 -0.36 22.18
C GLN A 567 -2.21 0.18 22.33
N GLU A 568 -1.72 0.84 21.32
CA GLU A 568 -0.43 1.55 21.26
C GLU A 568 -0.45 2.61 20.18
N SER A 569 0.57 3.47 20.12
CA SER A 569 0.87 4.32 18.95
C SER A 569 2.17 3.87 18.30
N ARG A 570 2.10 3.50 16.99
CA ARG A 570 3.24 3.00 16.22
C ARG A 570 3.09 3.31 14.74
N GLY A 571 4.04 4.04 14.15
CA GLY A 571 4.04 4.35 12.73
C GLY A 571 2.76 5.03 12.25
N GLY A 572 2.09 4.45 11.26
CA GLY A 572 0.82 4.95 10.71
C GLY A 572 -0.41 4.75 11.60
N HIS A 573 -0.25 4.20 12.79
CA HIS A 573 -1.33 4.03 13.77
C HIS A 573 -1.05 4.89 15.01
N THR A 574 -1.87 5.91 15.24
CA THR A 574 -1.73 6.82 16.40
C THR A 574 -3.01 6.82 17.23
N ARG A 575 -2.86 6.55 18.53
CA ARG A 575 -3.92 6.52 19.54
C ARG A 575 -3.62 7.59 20.60
N ASP A 576 -4.48 8.60 20.75
CA ASP A 576 -4.31 9.62 21.80
C ASP A 576 -4.48 9.03 23.19
N ASP A 577 -5.31 8.00 23.33
CA ASP A 577 -5.54 7.25 24.56
C ASP A 577 -4.42 6.23 24.89
N TYR A 578 -3.57 5.87 23.90
CA TYR A 578 -2.38 5.03 24.04
C TYR A 578 -1.19 5.63 23.28
N PRO A 579 -0.61 6.75 23.77
CA PRO A 579 0.31 7.58 22.97
C PRO A 579 1.73 7.01 22.77
N VAL A 580 2.07 5.88 23.43
CA VAL A 580 3.40 5.28 23.37
C VAL A 580 3.41 3.93 22.68
N MET A 581 4.57 3.55 22.12
CA MET A 581 4.80 2.19 21.61
C MET A 581 4.88 1.18 22.75
N SER A 582 4.24 0.03 22.57
CA SER A 582 4.29 -1.09 23.51
C SER A 582 5.24 -2.18 23.01
N ALA A 583 6.10 -2.70 23.91
CA ALA A 583 6.96 -3.84 23.61
C ALA A 583 6.17 -5.13 23.34
N ASP A 584 5.02 -5.29 23.99
CA ASP A 584 4.16 -6.47 23.81
C ASP A 584 3.45 -6.44 22.44
N TRP A 585 2.94 -5.27 22.06
CA TRP A 585 2.29 -5.11 20.75
C TRP A 585 3.26 -5.24 19.58
N ARG A 586 4.55 -4.98 19.76
CA ARG A 586 5.57 -5.22 18.73
C ARG A 586 5.66 -6.69 18.30
N LYS A 587 5.29 -7.62 19.16
CA LYS A 587 5.38 -9.08 18.92
C LYS A 587 4.12 -9.66 18.27
N VAL A 588 3.15 -8.82 17.94
CA VAL A 588 1.82 -9.25 17.54
C VAL A 588 1.41 -8.65 16.22
N ASN A 589 1.09 -9.50 15.27
CA ASN A 589 0.31 -9.15 14.09
C ASN A 589 -1.18 -9.28 14.39
N LEU A 590 -1.99 -8.38 13.83
CA LEU A 590 -3.45 -8.50 13.82
C LEU A 590 -3.90 -9.11 12.49
N ILE A 591 -4.60 -10.23 12.58
CA ILE A 591 -5.12 -10.97 11.43
C ILE A 591 -6.62 -10.80 11.36
N CYS A 592 -7.09 -10.21 10.28
CA CYS A 592 -8.52 -10.09 9.96
C CYS A 592 -8.98 -11.31 9.15
N ARG A 593 -10.10 -11.89 9.51
CA ARG A 593 -10.80 -12.95 8.77
C ARG A 593 -12.29 -12.65 8.66
N LEU A 594 -12.91 -13.15 7.62
CA LEU A 594 -14.35 -13.06 7.49
C LEU A 594 -15.00 -14.15 8.36
N SER A 595 -15.99 -13.76 9.15
CA SER A 595 -16.83 -14.63 9.97
C SER A 595 -18.30 -14.43 9.60
N GLY A 596 -19.13 -15.44 9.87
CA GLY A 596 -20.54 -15.42 9.51
C GLY A 596 -20.82 -15.97 8.11
N ASP A 597 -21.88 -15.49 7.48
CA ASP A 597 -22.33 -15.99 6.17
C ASP A 597 -21.65 -15.27 5.02
N ALA A 598 -20.62 -15.88 4.45
CA ALA A 598 -19.90 -15.36 3.29
C ALA A 598 -20.75 -15.28 2.00
N SER A 599 -21.91 -15.98 1.94
CA SER A 599 -22.83 -15.86 0.81
C SER A 599 -23.68 -14.59 0.89
N ALA A 600 -23.77 -13.97 2.06
CA ALA A 600 -24.42 -12.68 2.30
C ALA A 600 -23.43 -11.66 2.88
N PRO A 601 -22.36 -11.30 2.14
CA PRO A 601 -21.22 -10.58 2.69
C PRO A 601 -21.54 -9.17 3.20
N VAL A 602 -22.64 -8.58 2.75
CA VAL A 602 -23.08 -7.25 3.21
C VAL A 602 -23.88 -7.33 4.52
N THR A 603 -24.68 -8.38 4.73
CA THR A 603 -25.62 -8.44 5.87
C THR A 603 -25.32 -9.58 6.84
N GLY A 604 -24.68 -10.63 6.39
CA GLY A 604 -24.47 -11.87 7.17
C GLY A 604 -23.02 -12.09 7.62
N ALA A 605 -22.07 -11.33 7.08
CA ALA A 605 -20.67 -11.49 7.41
C ALA A 605 -20.10 -10.25 8.12
N HIS A 606 -19.08 -10.45 8.95
CA HIS A 606 -18.32 -9.41 9.65
C HIS A 606 -16.85 -9.80 9.74
N VAL A 607 -16.00 -8.84 10.06
CA VAL A 607 -14.55 -9.06 10.21
C VAL A 607 -14.24 -9.45 11.65
N ASP A 608 -13.69 -10.63 11.84
CA ASP A 608 -13.11 -11.06 13.12
C ASP A 608 -11.61 -10.84 13.16
N LEU A 609 -11.09 -10.62 14.36
CA LEU A 609 -9.67 -10.42 14.61
C LEU A 609 -9.08 -11.56 15.43
N ARG A 610 -7.85 -11.93 15.10
CA ARG A 610 -7.01 -12.74 15.98
C ARG A 610 -5.64 -12.10 16.10
N ARG A 611 -5.01 -12.27 17.28
CA ARG A 611 -3.60 -11.93 17.50
C ARG A 611 -2.74 -13.10 17.05
N GLN A 612 -1.72 -12.82 16.26
CA GLN A 612 -0.76 -13.79 15.79
C GLN A 612 0.65 -13.37 16.22
N PRO A 613 1.40 -14.20 16.96
CA PRO A 613 2.79 -13.91 17.28
C PRO A 613 3.61 -13.70 16.00
N MET A 614 4.51 -12.73 16.03
CA MET A 614 5.47 -12.53 14.94
C MET A 614 6.59 -13.56 15.02
N GLU A 615 7.09 -13.98 13.87
CA GLU A 615 8.29 -14.80 13.80
C GLU A 615 9.52 -14.00 14.26
N PRO A 616 10.34 -14.56 15.16
CA PRO A 616 11.58 -13.93 15.58
C PRO A 616 12.52 -13.66 14.41
N MET A 617 13.15 -12.48 14.39
CA MET A 617 14.17 -12.17 13.40
C MET A 617 15.39 -13.08 13.59
N ARG A 618 16.00 -13.51 12.49
CA ARG A 618 17.22 -14.32 12.50
C ARG A 618 18.38 -13.57 13.18
N GLY A 619 19.19 -14.29 13.96
CA GLY A 619 20.26 -13.69 14.76
C GLY A 619 21.32 -12.93 13.95
N ASP A 620 21.66 -13.40 12.75
CA ASP A 620 22.58 -12.69 11.83
C ASP A 620 22.06 -11.33 11.36
N LEU A 621 20.73 -11.21 11.19
CA LEU A 621 20.08 -9.95 10.84
C LEU A 621 19.96 -9.01 12.04
N ILE A 622 19.71 -9.53 13.25
CA ILE A 622 19.72 -8.73 14.49
C ILE A 622 21.11 -8.12 14.69
N GLY A 623 22.17 -8.88 14.41
CA GLY A 623 23.56 -8.42 14.51
C GLY A 623 23.95 -7.28 13.58
N LEU A 624 23.08 -6.89 12.62
CA LEU A 624 23.28 -5.72 11.77
C LEU A 624 22.97 -4.39 12.47
N PHE A 625 22.27 -4.42 13.61
CA PHE A 625 21.85 -3.23 14.35
C PHE A 625 22.75 -2.98 15.55
N GLU A 626 22.95 -1.69 15.88
CA GLU A 626 23.62 -1.30 17.10
C GLU A 626 22.78 -1.66 18.33
N THR A 627 23.42 -2.19 19.38
CA THR A 627 22.72 -2.63 20.61
C THR A 627 21.90 -1.51 21.26
N ASP A 628 22.43 -0.29 21.30
CA ASP A 628 21.74 0.87 21.89
C ASP A 628 20.53 1.31 21.07
N GLU A 629 20.57 1.07 19.77
CA GLU A 629 19.42 1.28 18.90
C GLU A 629 18.34 0.23 19.16
N LEU A 630 18.73 -1.04 19.23
CA LEU A 630 17.80 -2.14 19.49
C LEU A 630 17.04 -1.96 20.81
N LYS A 631 17.68 -1.41 21.84
CA LYS A 631 17.03 -1.10 23.14
C LYS A 631 15.81 -0.16 23.02
N LYS A 632 15.74 0.65 21.96
CA LYS A 632 14.59 1.53 21.67
C LYS A 632 13.35 0.77 21.18
N TYR A 633 13.54 -0.45 20.68
CA TYR A 633 12.50 -1.24 20.01
C TYR A 633 12.32 -2.65 20.57
N LEU A 634 13.38 -3.24 21.16
CA LEU A 634 13.40 -4.61 21.65
C LEU A 634 13.48 -4.65 23.18
N THR A 635 12.94 -5.70 23.76
CA THR A 635 13.10 -5.99 25.21
C THR A 635 14.50 -6.52 25.50
N ALA A 636 14.93 -6.48 26.76
CA ALA A 636 16.24 -6.98 27.17
C ALA A 636 16.48 -8.46 26.80
N ALA A 637 15.45 -9.28 26.81
CA ALA A 637 15.51 -10.70 26.43
C ALA A 637 15.70 -10.92 24.92
N GLU A 638 15.39 -9.93 24.09
CA GLU A 638 15.50 -9.99 22.62
C GLU A 638 16.81 -9.41 22.11
N LEU A 639 17.59 -8.76 22.98
CA LEU A 639 18.88 -8.18 22.61
C LEU A 639 19.94 -9.28 22.43
N PRO A 640 20.93 -9.08 21.56
CA PRO A 640 22.07 -9.97 21.43
C PRO A 640 22.79 -10.14 22.79
N GLY A 641 22.86 -11.35 23.31
CA GLY A 641 23.46 -11.68 24.62
C GLY A 641 22.48 -11.63 25.80
N GLY A 642 21.19 -11.36 25.57
CA GLY A 642 20.16 -11.52 26.60
C GLY A 642 19.88 -12.99 26.85
N ASP A 643 19.94 -13.41 28.13
CA ASP A 643 19.77 -14.82 28.52
C ASP A 643 18.39 -15.35 28.08
N ALA A 644 18.39 -16.38 27.27
CA ALA A 644 17.26 -17.25 26.96
C ALA A 644 16.94 -18.19 28.17
N ALA A 645 16.95 -17.64 29.40
CA ALA A 645 16.75 -18.39 30.63
C ALA A 645 15.52 -17.86 31.39
N ALA A 646 14.32 -18.21 30.90
CA ALA A 646 13.11 -18.37 31.74
C ALA A 646 11.93 -18.86 30.91
N GLY A 647 11.84 -20.15 30.69
CA GLY A 647 10.67 -20.73 29.98
C GLY A 647 10.73 -22.25 29.85
N GLY A 648 10.98 -22.95 30.95
CA GLY A 648 11.02 -24.41 30.94
C GLY A 648 10.97 -25.00 32.33
N GLY A 649 9.93 -24.70 33.08
CA GLY A 649 9.65 -25.30 34.39
C GLY A 649 8.28 -25.97 34.37
N THR A 650 8.18 -27.17 33.85
CA THR A 650 7.07 -28.07 34.15
C THR A 650 7.37 -28.78 35.47
N GLY A 651 6.64 -28.43 36.49
CA GLY A 651 6.63 -29.17 37.74
C GLY A 651 6.01 -30.54 37.58
N THR A 652 6.71 -31.54 38.12
CA THR A 652 6.07 -32.77 38.60
C THR A 652 6.51 -32.94 40.03
N GLY A 653 5.52 -32.95 40.95
CA GLY A 653 5.72 -33.23 42.36
C GLY A 653 6.04 -34.70 42.59
N GLY A 654 6.65 -34.97 43.73
CA GLY A 654 6.87 -36.28 44.27
C GLY A 654 7.46 -36.14 45.67
N ASP A 655 6.66 -36.44 46.66
CA ASP A 655 6.99 -36.62 48.09
C ASP A 655 8.17 -37.58 48.35
N ALA A 656 8.98 -37.34 49.37
CA ALA A 656 9.09 -38.16 50.54
C ALA A 656 10.43 -37.93 51.32
N ALA A 657 10.24 -37.63 52.63
CA ALA A 657 10.94 -38.11 53.81
C ALA A 657 12.46 -37.95 53.99
N ALA A 658 12.74 -37.19 55.03
CA ALA A 658 13.69 -37.31 56.11
C ALA A 658 14.78 -38.40 56.07
N ASP A 659 16.04 -38.04 56.32
CA ASP A 659 16.74 -38.44 57.56
C ASP A 659 18.13 -37.78 57.67
N GLU A 660 18.55 -37.74 58.96
CA GLU A 660 19.65 -37.05 59.59
C GLU A 660 21.09 -37.56 59.28
N GLU A 661 22.01 -36.75 59.80
CA GLU A 661 23.39 -37.07 60.26
C GLU A 661 24.48 -37.18 59.19
N GLY A 662 25.54 -36.38 59.29
CA GLY A 662 26.64 -36.46 60.21
C GLY A 662 27.96 -36.14 59.57
N GLU A 663 28.68 -35.23 60.17
CA GLU A 663 30.14 -35.08 60.33
C GLU A 663 31.11 -35.53 59.18
N GLN A 664 31.87 -34.65 58.61
CA GLN A 664 33.26 -34.27 58.91
C GLN A 664 33.73 -33.17 57.96
#